data_6bb0cca5297f905bd1fc5c6e060b698e
#
_entry.id   6bb0cca5297f905bd1fc5c6e060b698e
#
_cell.length_a   1.000
_cell.length_b   1.000
_cell.length_c   1.000
_cell.angle_alpha   90.00
_cell.angle_beta   90.00
_cell.angle_gamma   90.00
#
_symmetry.space_group_name_H-M   'P 1'
#
loop_
_entity.id
_entity.type
_entity.pdbx_description
1 polymer ?
#
loop_
_entity_poly.entity_id
_entity_poly.type
_entity_poly.pdbx_seq_one_letter_code
_entity_poly.pdbx_strand_id
1 'polypeptide(L)'
;MPKTLTGEELQLDDGPVRGAQLFLVDGNNLAYRAFFALPEELQTTDGQPTNALLGFTNMLFKLLSDYQPHGVAVAWDTRPTHRTEIAETYKEGRRPMPDLLREQFPHFRPIVEAFGYRNLEFEGWEADDVIATLATRADEAGISTCVVSTDRDAFQLCSENVSLMMTPRGVADVHVYTPERVELRYGVRPDQVPDFIGLKGDTSDNIPGIPGIGDKTAGQLVAQYGSLEEVIAHADELSPARGRAVREHADQARDSKLLATMRRDLPLDVDPAELVSSPPDRSALKEIFRRFEFRGLLSRVDTLDEALPAAAPSTEEEAVAWREGAPEELVLNQHKGLVGIAAADGRVAAATGDDVIVFELGQAELWRVVDPTTIAVHDAKTLRLGSTPADDTLLAAYLVDPGRADYALDDLAREHGVELVPDPATEEETAALVRHAEAARRLAPQLRARLREWGSERLYDEVELPLTVVLADMEQAGIRIDAYRMGEITARLVERVEELEAQALELAGEEFQLGSTQQLARILFEKLGLTAGRKGKTGYSTDARVLRAIRDDHPIVPVVEEWRELTKLLNTYLLPLPTLIDPADGRLHTTINQAVASTGRLSTTNPNLQSIPVRTELGGRIRSAFVAAEGTRLLSADYSQVELRILAHVSGEPVLRDAFARGEDIHAATASQVFGIPQAELSRGQRDTAKMVNFGIVYGISSFGLSENLAIPREEAQELIDTYLARLPRVQELIKRTIAQAAADGYVTTLLGRRRPIPELRASNRQTRSLGERLAVNTVMQGTAADVIKVAMVRIHERLRAEGRAARLVLQVHDELLLEVPEVETSAVRDLVREEMVGAYPLDPALAVEAGVGDTWADAKD
;
A
#
# COMPACT_ATOMS: atom_id res chain seq x y z
N MET A 1 -6.25 -9.39 -16.38
CA MET A 1 -6.17 -8.36 -17.45
C MET A 1 -7.18 -8.67 -18.54
N PRO A 2 -7.76 -7.66 -19.22
CA PRO A 2 -8.60 -7.88 -20.37
C PRO A 2 -7.83 -8.62 -21.48
N LYS A 3 -8.54 -9.47 -22.25
CA LYS A 3 -7.92 -10.25 -23.30
C LYS A 3 -8.45 -9.80 -24.66
N THR A 4 -7.62 -9.92 -25.70
CA THR A 4 -8.02 -9.78 -27.09
C THR A 4 -8.98 -10.90 -27.49
N LEU A 5 -9.63 -10.78 -28.64
CA LEU A 5 -10.43 -11.86 -29.22
C LEU A 5 -9.63 -13.15 -29.46
N THR A 6 -8.30 -13.04 -29.66
CA THR A 6 -7.38 -14.17 -29.84
C THR A 6 -6.94 -14.81 -28.52
N GLY A 7 -7.23 -14.15 -27.38
CA GLY A 7 -6.91 -14.64 -26.03
C GLY A 7 -5.60 -14.11 -25.45
N GLU A 8 -4.90 -13.23 -26.14
CA GLU A 8 -3.69 -12.55 -25.68
C GLU A 8 -4.04 -11.45 -24.64
N GLU A 9 -3.16 -11.15 -23.70
CA GLU A 9 -3.38 -10.07 -22.74
C GLU A 9 -3.27 -8.71 -23.43
N LEU A 10 -4.27 -7.85 -23.19
CA LEU A 10 -4.33 -6.50 -23.74
C LEU A 10 -3.76 -5.52 -22.70
N GLN A 11 -2.69 -4.80 -23.07
CA GLN A 11 -2.18 -3.71 -22.25
C GLN A 11 -3.05 -2.47 -22.43
N LEU A 12 -3.56 -1.95 -21.32
CA LEU A 12 -4.49 -0.81 -21.26
C LEU A 12 -3.96 0.26 -20.30
N ASP A 13 -2.68 0.64 -20.48
CA ASP A 13 -2.06 1.74 -19.72
C ASP A 13 -2.75 3.09 -20.00
N ASP A 14 -2.46 4.08 -19.18
CA ASP A 14 -3.04 5.41 -19.22
C ASP A 14 -2.30 6.39 -20.15
N GLY A 15 -1.23 5.95 -20.82
CA GLY A 15 -0.44 6.78 -21.74
C GLY A 15 -1.28 7.63 -22.72
N PRO A 16 -2.34 7.07 -23.36
CA PRO A 16 -3.14 7.83 -24.34
C PRO A 16 -3.89 9.04 -23.77
N VAL A 17 -4.14 9.09 -22.45
CA VAL A 17 -4.89 10.21 -21.83
C VAL A 17 -4.00 11.12 -21.00
N ARG A 18 -2.71 10.85 -20.91
CA ARG A 18 -1.75 11.77 -20.32
C ARG A 18 -1.60 12.98 -21.22
N GLY A 19 -2.02 14.16 -20.71
CA GLY A 19 -2.08 15.40 -21.48
C GLY A 19 -3.40 15.64 -22.22
N ALA A 20 -4.45 14.85 -21.97
CA ALA A 20 -5.81 15.15 -22.45
C ALA A 20 -6.30 16.48 -21.87
N GLN A 21 -6.81 17.35 -22.75
CA GLN A 21 -7.23 18.71 -22.37
C GLN A 21 -8.57 18.73 -21.66
N LEU A 22 -9.51 17.86 -22.07
CA LEU A 22 -10.87 17.82 -21.56
C LEU A 22 -11.21 16.43 -20.99
N PHE A 23 -11.78 16.40 -19.78
CA PHE A 23 -12.34 15.19 -19.18
C PHE A 23 -13.86 15.30 -19.09
N LEU A 24 -14.56 14.38 -19.72
CA LEU A 24 -16.01 14.23 -19.65
C LEU A 24 -16.36 13.04 -18.77
N VAL A 25 -16.93 13.30 -17.63
CA VAL A 25 -17.15 12.29 -16.57
C VAL A 25 -18.61 11.92 -16.46
N ASP A 26 -18.93 10.64 -16.50
CA ASP A 26 -20.24 10.10 -16.16
C ASP A 26 -20.43 10.12 -14.64
N GLY A 27 -21.18 11.11 -14.15
CA GLY A 27 -21.39 11.35 -12.73
C GLY A 27 -22.18 10.24 -12.03
N ASN A 28 -23.20 9.71 -12.71
CA ASN A 28 -24.01 8.62 -12.17
C ASN A 28 -23.18 7.34 -12.01
N ASN A 29 -22.46 6.96 -13.06
CA ASN A 29 -21.59 5.80 -13.06
C ASN A 29 -20.53 5.92 -11.95
N LEU A 30 -19.89 7.08 -11.83
CA LEU A 30 -18.87 7.33 -10.82
C LEU A 30 -19.45 7.27 -9.39
N ALA A 31 -20.65 7.84 -9.15
CA ALA A 31 -21.33 7.82 -7.85
C ALA A 31 -21.72 6.41 -7.42
N TYR A 32 -22.28 5.60 -8.33
CA TYR A 32 -22.57 4.19 -8.05
C TYR A 32 -21.32 3.40 -7.72
N ARG A 33 -20.25 3.60 -8.45
CA ARG A 33 -18.97 2.92 -8.19
C ARG A 33 -18.38 3.32 -6.85
N ALA A 34 -18.40 4.60 -6.53
CA ALA A 34 -17.95 5.11 -5.23
C ALA A 34 -18.74 4.47 -4.08
N PHE A 35 -20.06 4.33 -4.24
CA PHE A 35 -20.91 3.69 -3.25
C PHE A 35 -20.53 2.24 -2.96
N PHE A 36 -20.29 1.44 -4.01
CA PHE A 36 -19.93 0.03 -3.85
C PHE A 36 -18.45 -0.23 -3.54
N ALA A 37 -17.58 0.79 -3.70
CA ALA A 37 -16.16 0.67 -3.41
C ALA A 37 -15.83 0.81 -1.92
N LEU A 38 -16.65 1.53 -1.16
CA LEU A 38 -16.45 1.80 0.26
C LEU A 38 -17.58 1.19 1.12
N PRO A 39 -17.30 0.87 2.40
CA PRO A 39 -18.29 0.29 3.30
C PRO A 39 -19.54 1.17 3.44
N GLU A 40 -20.72 0.56 3.38
CA GLU A 40 -22.02 1.26 3.51
C GLU A 40 -22.25 1.86 4.91
N GLU A 41 -21.46 1.40 5.90
CA GLU A 41 -21.49 1.87 7.29
C GLU A 41 -20.80 3.24 7.49
N LEU A 42 -20.12 3.77 6.47
CA LEU A 42 -19.50 5.10 6.53
C LEU A 42 -20.58 6.18 6.59
N GLN A 43 -20.62 6.90 7.72
CA GLN A 43 -21.58 7.95 8.00
C GLN A 43 -20.98 9.02 8.91
N THR A 44 -21.58 10.21 8.92
CA THR A 44 -21.25 11.27 9.85
C THR A 44 -21.69 10.90 11.28
N THR A 45 -21.27 11.71 12.26
CA THR A 45 -21.67 11.52 13.69
C THR A 45 -23.17 11.58 13.92
N ASP A 46 -23.91 12.29 13.09
CA ASP A 46 -25.38 12.43 13.13
C ASP A 46 -26.09 11.40 12.23
N GLY A 47 -25.37 10.46 11.64
CA GLY A 47 -25.90 9.30 10.92
C GLY A 47 -26.14 9.51 9.44
N GLN A 48 -25.67 10.60 8.82
CA GLN A 48 -25.78 10.82 7.39
C GLN A 48 -24.78 9.91 6.63
N PRO A 49 -25.22 9.08 5.65
CA PRO A 49 -24.32 8.21 4.91
C PRO A 49 -23.35 9.03 4.03
N THR A 50 -22.08 8.62 3.96
CA THR A 50 -21.01 9.40 3.30
C THR A 50 -20.08 8.58 2.43
N ASN A 51 -20.25 7.26 2.36
CA ASN A 51 -19.35 6.38 1.61
C ASN A 51 -19.23 6.74 0.13
N ALA A 52 -20.36 7.01 -0.53
CA ALA A 52 -20.34 7.37 -1.95
C ALA A 52 -19.72 8.75 -2.17
N LEU A 53 -20.05 9.74 -1.32
CA LEU A 53 -19.49 11.09 -1.40
C LEU A 53 -17.96 11.07 -1.20
N LEU A 54 -17.48 10.32 -0.21
CA LEU A 54 -16.04 10.18 0.04
C LEU A 54 -15.32 9.51 -1.13
N GLY A 55 -15.86 8.40 -1.63
CA GLY A 55 -15.29 7.68 -2.78
C GLY A 55 -15.25 8.54 -4.04
N PHE A 56 -16.35 9.21 -4.36
CA PHE A 56 -16.48 10.12 -5.50
C PHE A 56 -15.48 11.29 -5.41
N THR A 57 -15.40 11.93 -4.26
CA THR A 57 -14.46 13.03 -4.01
C THR A 57 -13.01 12.59 -4.18
N ASN A 58 -12.63 11.42 -3.65
CA ASN A 58 -11.29 10.87 -3.85
C ASN A 58 -11.00 10.57 -5.32
N MET A 59 -12.00 10.13 -6.09
CA MET A 59 -11.85 9.91 -7.54
C MET A 59 -11.60 11.21 -8.28
N LEU A 60 -12.33 12.28 -7.96
CA LEU A 60 -12.08 13.61 -8.54
C LEU A 60 -10.69 14.15 -8.20
N PHE A 61 -10.27 14.05 -6.94
CA PHE A 61 -8.92 14.42 -6.53
C PHE A 61 -7.84 13.69 -7.34
N LYS A 62 -8.04 12.37 -7.53
CA LYS A 62 -7.07 11.58 -8.28
C LYS A 62 -7.02 11.93 -9.76
N LEU A 63 -8.17 12.17 -10.39
CA LEU A 63 -8.21 12.64 -11.77
C LEU A 63 -7.46 13.96 -11.94
N LEU A 64 -7.60 14.87 -10.97
CA LEU A 64 -6.85 16.13 -10.96
C LEU A 64 -5.35 15.94 -10.83
N SER A 65 -4.94 15.20 -9.79
CA SER A 65 -3.52 15.02 -9.46
C SER A 65 -2.76 14.27 -10.55
N ASP A 66 -3.40 13.24 -11.16
CA ASP A 66 -2.69 12.35 -12.08
C ASP A 66 -2.68 12.87 -13.53
N TYR A 67 -3.69 13.67 -13.94
CA TYR A 67 -3.88 14.06 -15.34
C TYR A 67 -3.91 15.57 -15.60
N GLN A 68 -4.09 16.41 -14.59
CA GLN A 68 -4.10 17.88 -14.65
C GLN A 68 -4.87 18.44 -15.86
N PRO A 69 -6.15 18.08 -16.06
CA PRO A 69 -6.91 18.48 -17.24
C PRO A 69 -7.18 19.99 -17.26
N HIS A 70 -7.21 20.59 -18.45
CA HIS A 70 -7.60 22.00 -18.62
C HIS A 70 -9.09 22.21 -18.33
N GLY A 71 -9.92 21.22 -18.61
CA GLY A 71 -11.35 21.25 -18.39
C GLY A 71 -11.91 19.94 -17.88
N VAL A 72 -12.88 20.03 -16.96
CA VAL A 72 -13.65 18.87 -16.47
C VAL A 72 -15.13 19.22 -16.47
N ALA A 73 -15.94 18.33 -17.05
CA ALA A 73 -17.39 18.40 -16.95
C ALA A 73 -17.95 17.05 -16.48
N VAL A 74 -18.88 17.08 -15.54
CA VAL A 74 -19.57 15.92 -15.01
C VAL A 74 -21.00 15.91 -15.49
N ALA A 75 -21.35 14.92 -16.30
CA ALA A 75 -22.70 14.75 -16.83
C ALA A 75 -23.55 13.88 -15.89
N TRP A 76 -24.83 14.24 -15.75
CA TRP A 76 -25.78 13.57 -14.88
C TRP A 76 -27.02 13.12 -15.67
N ASP A 77 -27.51 11.93 -15.31
CA ASP A 77 -28.74 11.40 -15.87
C ASP A 77 -29.95 12.26 -15.48
N THR A 78 -30.80 12.49 -16.46
CA THR A 78 -32.17 12.87 -16.22
C THR A 78 -33.10 11.70 -16.59
N ARG A 79 -34.40 11.83 -16.40
CA ARG A 79 -35.34 10.77 -16.75
C ARG A 79 -35.39 10.58 -18.27
N PRO A 80 -34.89 9.46 -18.84
CA PRO A 80 -34.82 9.27 -20.28
C PRO A 80 -36.22 9.06 -20.83
N THR A 81 -36.67 9.97 -21.70
CA THR A 81 -37.99 9.82 -22.38
C THR A 81 -37.83 9.15 -23.71
N HIS A 82 -36.80 9.46 -24.49
CA HIS A 82 -36.61 8.97 -25.85
C HIS A 82 -36.36 7.46 -25.96
N ARG A 83 -35.58 6.84 -25.06
CA ARG A 83 -35.34 5.40 -25.12
C ARG A 83 -36.52 4.58 -24.61
N THR A 84 -37.29 5.10 -23.66
CA THR A 84 -38.56 4.48 -23.24
C THR A 84 -39.67 4.55 -24.29
N GLU A 85 -39.62 5.51 -25.24
CA GLU A 85 -40.48 5.57 -26.42
C GLU A 85 -40.16 4.47 -27.45
N ILE A 86 -38.87 4.04 -27.53
CA ILE A 86 -38.44 2.95 -28.41
C ILE A 86 -38.77 1.58 -27.80
N ALA A 87 -38.48 1.40 -26.51
CA ALA A 87 -38.77 0.17 -25.78
C ALA A 87 -39.21 0.49 -24.34
N GLU A 88 -40.50 0.19 -24.04
CA GLU A 88 -41.03 0.37 -22.65
C GLU A 88 -40.26 -0.44 -21.60
N THR A 89 -39.64 -1.54 -22.02
CA THR A 89 -38.86 -2.43 -21.16
C THR A 89 -37.39 -2.03 -21.02
N TYR A 90 -36.97 -0.92 -21.61
CA TYR A 90 -35.58 -0.44 -21.48
C TYR A 90 -35.24 -0.18 -20.03
N LYS A 91 -34.11 -0.79 -19.59
CA LYS A 91 -33.66 -0.77 -18.16
C LYS A 91 -34.68 -1.36 -17.17
N GLU A 92 -35.74 -2.06 -17.63
CA GLU A 92 -36.67 -2.80 -16.76
C GLU A 92 -35.91 -3.91 -16.03
N GLY A 93 -36.13 -4.04 -14.70
CA GLY A 93 -35.42 -5.02 -13.86
C GLY A 93 -34.10 -4.53 -13.28
N ARG A 94 -33.63 -3.31 -13.61
CA ARG A 94 -32.55 -2.70 -12.84
C ARG A 94 -32.96 -2.53 -11.38
N ARG A 95 -32.09 -2.90 -10.47
CA ARG A 95 -32.33 -2.68 -9.04
C ARG A 95 -32.49 -1.19 -8.77
N PRO A 96 -33.51 -0.78 -7.99
CA PRO A 96 -33.64 0.63 -7.61
C PRO A 96 -32.37 1.13 -6.93
N MET A 97 -32.13 2.42 -7.05
CA MET A 97 -31.01 3.07 -6.35
C MET A 97 -31.09 2.76 -4.86
N PRO A 98 -30.01 2.26 -4.23
CA PRO A 98 -29.96 2.02 -2.78
C PRO A 98 -30.37 3.28 -2.02
N ASP A 99 -31.15 3.13 -0.96
CA ASP A 99 -31.67 4.29 -0.19
C ASP A 99 -30.53 5.14 0.37
N LEU A 100 -29.47 4.50 0.88
CA LEU A 100 -28.26 5.20 1.37
C LEU A 100 -27.52 5.99 0.28
N LEU A 101 -27.55 5.54 -0.98
CA LEU A 101 -26.99 6.31 -2.09
C LEU A 101 -27.91 7.46 -2.47
N ARG A 102 -29.24 7.24 -2.45
CA ARG A 102 -30.24 8.27 -2.77
C ARG A 102 -30.14 9.45 -1.80
N GLU A 103 -29.87 9.21 -0.52
CA GLU A 103 -29.65 10.27 0.47
C GLU A 103 -28.40 11.11 0.18
N GLN A 104 -27.37 10.51 -0.41
CA GLN A 104 -26.13 11.19 -0.77
C GLN A 104 -26.21 11.94 -2.11
N PHE A 105 -27.14 11.56 -2.97
CA PHE A 105 -27.20 12.05 -4.37
C PHE A 105 -27.28 13.58 -4.54
N PRO A 106 -28.04 14.33 -3.70
CA PRO A 106 -28.11 15.78 -3.77
C PRO A 106 -26.78 16.52 -3.51
N HIS A 107 -25.81 15.83 -2.91
CA HIS A 107 -24.56 16.43 -2.44
C HIS A 107 -23.40 16.30 -3.43
N PHE A 108 -23.51 15.49 -4.51
CA PHE A 108 -22.46 15.36 -5.52
C PHE A 108 -22.24 16.63 -6.33
N ARG A 109 -23.32 17.26 -6.81
CA ARG A 109 -23.21 18.47 -7.64
C ARG A 109 -22.51 19.63 -6.91
N PRO A 110 -22.84 19.95 -5.67
CA PRO A 110 -22.08 20.95 -4.89
C PRO A 110 -20.59 20.62 -4.72
N ILE A 111 -20.22 19.34 -4.63
CA ILE A 111 -18.83 18.93 -4.60
C ILE A 111 -18.15 19.24 -5.94
N VAL A 112 -18.78 18.87 -7.05
CA VAL A 112 -18.25 19.13 -8.40
C VAL A 112 -18.04 20.62 -8.63
N GLU A 113 -19.03 21.46 -8.25
CA GLU A 113 -18.93 22.92 -8.35
C GLU A 113 -17.82 23.49 -7.48
N ALA A 114 -17.67 22.99 -6.26
CA ALA A 114 -16.62 23.42 -5.36
C ALA A 114 -15.20 23.06 -5.86
N PHE A 115 -15.07 22.01 -6.70
CA PHE A 115 -13.83 21.70 -7.43
C PHE A 115 -13.59 22.62 -8.65
N GLY A 116 -14.49 23.57 -8.95
CA GLY A 116 -14.40 24.41 -10.12
C GLY A 116 -14.83 23.75 -11.43
N TYR A 117 -15.54 22.62 -11.36
CA TYR A 117 -15.99 21.84 -12.51
C TYR A 117 -17.43 22.15 -12.87
N ARG A 118 -17.82 21.85 -14.12
CA ARG A 118 -19.18 22.06 -14.58
C ARG A 118 -20.02 20.80 -14.41
N ASN A 119 -21.20 20.97 -13.79
CA ASN A 119 -22.26 19.97 -13.84
C ASN A 119 -23.05 20.17 -15.12
N LEU A 120 -23.32 19.12 -15.87
CA LEU A 120 -24.09 19.11 -17.10
C LEU A 120 -25.25 18.12 -16.99
N GLU A 121 -26.40 18.53 -17.36
CA GLU A 121 -27.61 17.71 -17.50
C GLU A 121 -28.48 18.26 -18.60
N PHE A 122 -29.23 17.41 -19.31
CA PHE A 122 -30.15 17.80 -20.34
C PHE A 122 -31.46 17.04 -20.18
N GLU A 123 -32.56 17.75 -19.93
CA GLU A 123 -33.82 17.13 -19.53
C GLU A 123 -34.35 16.16 -20.61
N GLY A 124 -34.73 14.96 -20.19
CA GLY A 124 -35.19 13.89 -21.08
C GLY A 124 -34.09 13.01 -21.67
N TRP A 125 -32.80 13.23 -21.32
CA TRP A 125 -31.65 12.54 -21.87
C TRP A 125 -30.74 11.97 -20.76
N GLU A 126 -29.98 10.95 -21.12
CA GLU A 126 -29.01 10.34 -20.21
C GLU A 126 -27.64 11.07 -20.28
N ALA A 127 -26.82 10.92 -19.25
CA ALA A 127 -25.47 11.45 -19.19
C ALA A 127 -24.61 11.01 -20.40
N ASP A 128 -24.82 9.78 -20.88
CA ASP A 128 -24.11 9.21 -22.03
C ASP A 128 -24.34 9.99 -23.30
N ASP A 129 -25.58 10.48 -23.53
CA ASP A 129 -25.93 11.27 -24.73
C ASP A 129 -25.35 12.69 -24.66
N VAL A 130 -25.29 13.28 -23.46
CA VAL A 130 -24.64 14.57 -23.22
C VAL A 130 -23.14 14.45 -23.47
N ILE A 131 -22.50 13.41 -22.93
CA ILE A 131 -21.07 13.10 -23.12
C ILE A 131 -20.78 12.83 -24.59
N ALA A 132 -21.60 12.02 -25.26
CA ALA A 132 -21.40 11.70 -26.67
C ALA A 132 -21.48 12.96 -27.58
N THR A 133 -22.41 13.86 -27.28
CA THR A 133 -22.54 15.13 -28.02
C THR A 133 -21.30 16.01 -27.83
N LEU A 134 -20.83 16.16 -26.59
CA LEU A 134 -19.66 16.99 -26.30
C LEU A 134 -18.35 16.35 -26.80
N ALA A 135 -18.20 15.03 -26.66
CA ALA A 135 -17.04 14.32 -27.18
C ALA A 135 -16.95 14.43 -28.71
N THR A 136 -18.09 14.35 -29.42
CA THR A 136 -18.13 14.54 -30.87
C THR A 136 -17.74 15.97 -31.28
N ARG A 137 -18.28 17.01 -30.62
CA ARG A 137 -17.87 18.40 -30.84
C ARG A 137 -16.40 18.67 -30.51
N ALA A 138 -15.89 18.06 -29.44
CA ALA A 138 -14.48 18.16 -29.05
C ALA A 138 -13.56 17.52 -30.10
N ASP A 139 -13.93 16.35 -30.62
CA ASP A 139 -13.21 15.65 -31.70
C ASP A 139 -13.15 16.49 -32.99
N GLU A 140 -14.30 17.05 -33.39
CA GLU A 140 -14.37 17.96 -34.54
C GLU A 140 -13.51 19.23 -34.35
N ALA A 141 -13.36 19.70 -33.11
CA ALA A 141 -12.51 20.84 -32.77
C ALA A 141 -11.02 20.47 -32.57
N GLY A 142 -10.66 19.20 -32.66
CA GLY A 142 -9.29 18.70 -32.40
C GLY A 142 -8.86 18.77 -30.93
N ILE A 143 -9.79 18.79 -29.97
CA ILE A 143 -9.55 18.85 -28.54
C ILE A 143 -9.33 17.45 -28.03
N SER A 144 -8.11 17.15 -27.51
CA SER A 144 -7.82 15.87 -26.89
C SER A 144 -8.71 15.64 -25.66
N THR A 145 -9.56 14.63 -25.72
CA THR A 145 -10.64 14.39 -24.75
C THR A 145 -10.57 12.99 -24.14
N CYS A 146 -10.74 12.91 -22.83
CA CYS A 146 -10.89 11.66 -22.10
C CYS A 146 -12.33 11.53 -21.58
N VAL A 147 -13.07 10.53 -22.05
CA VAL A 147 -14.35 10.13 -21.47
C VAL A 147 -14.12 9.18 -20.31
N VAL A 148 -14.67 9.47 -19.13
CA VAL A 148 -14.56 8.63 -17.93
C VAL A 148 -15.90 7.97 -17.66
N SER A 149 -16.04 6.72 -18.09
CA SER A 149 -17.21 5.88 -17.84
C SER A 149 -16.81 4.39 -17.84
N THR A 150 -17.57 3.56 -17.18
CA THR A 150 -17.40 2.09 -17.26
C THR A 150 -18.45 1.43 -18.14
N ASP A 151 -19.29 2.24 -18.79
CA ASP A 151 -20.24 1.75 -19.77
C ASP A 151 -19.52 1.30 -21.04
N ARG A 152 -19.91 0.12 -21.52
CA ARG A 152 -19.33 -0.45 -22.75
C ARG A 152 -19.84 0.22 -24.02
N ASP A 153 -21.01 0.82 -23.94
CA ASP A 153 -21.58 1.53 -25.06
C ASP A 153 -20.73 2.75 -25.43
N ALA A 154 -20.01 3.32 -24.45
CA ALA A 154 -19.10 4.44 -24.66
C ALA A 154 -17.87 4.12 -25.55
N PHE A 155 -17.57 2.84 -25.84
CA PHE A 155 -16.55 2.48 -26.83
C PHE A 155 -16.81 3.09 -28.22
N GLN A 156 -18.09 3.35 -28.56
CA GLN A 156 -18.44 3.99 -29.79
C GLN A 156 -17.93 5.43 -29.94
N LEU A 157 -17.49 6.05 -28.85
CA LEU A 157 -16.99 7.43 -28.81
C LEU A 157 -15.49 7.55 -29.08
N CYS A 158 -14.74 6.45 -29.03
CA CYS A 158 -13.31 6.48 -29.27
C CYS A 158 -12.98 6.94 -30.70
N SER A 159 -12.11 7.95 -30.85
CA SER A 159 -11.63 8.52 -32.10
C SER A 159 -10.13 8.87 -32.00
N GLU A 160 -9.60 9.59 -32.97
CA GLU A 160 -8.20 10.07 -32.94
C GLU A 160 -7.95 11.00 -31.73
N ASN A 161 -8.93 11.82 -31.35
CA ASN A 161 -8.83 12.78 -30.25
C ASN A 161 -9.61 12.36 -28.99
N VAL A 162 -10.43 11.31 -29.07
CA VAL A 162 -11.26 10.86 -27.93
C VAL A 162 -10.88 9.47 -27.47
N SER A 163 -10.47 9.34 -26.21
CA SER A 163 -10.18 8.07 -25.55
C SER A 163 -11.18 7.80 -24.42
N LEU A 164 -11.45 6.52 -24.13
CA LEU A 164 -12.32 6.10 -23.03
C LEU A 164 -11.49 5.54 -21.88
N MET A 165 -11.63 6.13 -20.72
CA MET A 165 -11.05 5.66 -19.47
C MET A 165 -12.08 4.87 -18.65
N MET A 166 -11.80 3.59 -18.44
CA MET A 166 -12.58 2.73 -17.54
C MET A 166 -11.79 2.48 -16.25
N THR A 167 -12.49 2.48 -15.12
CA THR A 167 -11.88 2.23 -13.79
C THR A 167 -12.48 0.97 -13.16
N PRO A 168 -12.15 -0.27 -13.59
CA PRO A 168 -12.87 -1.51 -13.24
C PRO A 168 -12.88 -1.83 -11.74
N ARG A 169 -11.82 -1.48 -11.00
CA ARG A 169 -11.66 -1.76 -9.55
C ARG A 169 -11.37 -0.52 -8.72
N GLY A 170 -11.78 0.66 -9.16
CA GLY A 170 -11.47 1.94 -8.56
C GLY A 170 -10.37 2.68 -9.33
N VAL A 171 -10.06 3.91 -8.92
CA VAL A 171 -9.17 4.84 -9.66
C VAL A 171 -7.71 4.35 -9.75
N ALA A 172 -7.33 3.35 -8.97
CA ALA A 172 -5.99 2.74 -9.05
C ALA A 172 -5.84 1.72 -10.18
N ASP A 173 -6.97 1.23 -10.76
CA ASP A 173 -6.98 0.24 -11.85
C ASP A 173 -7.61 0.88 -13.08
N VAL A 174 -6.82 1.64 -13.85
CA VAL A 174 -7.26 2.40 -15.02
C VAL A 174 -7.00 1.61 -16.28
N HIS A 175 -8.03 1.48 -17.11
CA HIS A 175 -7.98 0.86 -18.44
C HIS A 175 -8.38 1.88 -19.49
N VAL A 176 -7.44 2.32 -20.31
CA VAL A 176 -7.71 3.31 -21.37
C VAL A 176 -7.86 2.62 -22.73
N TYR A 177 -8.95 2.95 -23.41
CA TYR A 177 -9.27 2.46 -24.75
C TYR A 177 -9.13 3.57 -25.79
N THR A 178 -8.38 3.25 -26.83
CA THR A 178 -8.30 3.99 -28.10
C THR A 178 -9.03 3.19 -29.18
N PRO A 179 -9.25 3.72 -30.39
CA PRO A 179 -9.84 2.96 -31.49
C PRO A 179 -9.16 1.61 -31.73
N GLU A 180 -7.84 1.55 -31.73
CA GLU A 180 -7.05 0.32 -31.95
C GLU A 180 -7.27 -0.68 -30.80
N ARG A 181 -7.33 -0.21 -29.56
CA ARG A 181 -7.55 -1.06 -28.39
C ARG A 181 -8.98 -1.63 -28.34
N VAL A 182 -9.97 -0.88 -28.83
CA VAL A 182 -11.35 -1.37 -29.01
C VAL A 182 -11.37 -2.47 -30.06
N GLU A 183 -10.75 -2.26 -31.23
CA GLU A 183 -10.69 -3.25 -32.31
C GLU A 183 -9.94 -4.52 -31.88
N LEU A 184 -8.81 -4.40 -31.19
CA LEU A 184 -8.08 -5.56 -30.65
C LEU A 184 -8.91 -6.39 -29.66
N ARG A 185 -9.78 -5.73 -28.89
CA ARG A 185 -10.60 -6.41 -27.86
C ARG A 185 -11.84 -7.06 -28.42
N TYR A 186 -12.58 -6.36 -29.28
CA TYR A 186 -13.91 -6.77 -29.74
C TYR A 186 -13.96 -7.16 -31.21
N GLY A 187 -12.89 -6.86 -31.98
CA GLY A 187 -12.83 -7.12 -33.43
C GLY A 187 -13.68 -6.18 -34.26
N VAL A 188 -14.10 -5.04 -33.69
CA VAL A 188 -14.92 -4.04 -34.34
C VAL A 188 -14.36 -2.66 -34.09
N ARG A 189 -14.51 -1.74 -35.08
CA ARG A 189 -14.16 -0.34 -34.90
C ARG A 189 -15.18 0.35 -33.98
N PRO A 190 -14.80 1.49 -33.37
CA PRO A 190 -15.73 2.27 -32.54
C PRO A 190 -17.09 2.57 -33.19
N ASP A 191 -17.10 2.97 -34.45
CA ASP A 191 -18.32 3.25 -35.21
C ASP A 191 -19.23 2.03 -35.38
N GLN A 192 -18.70 0.82 -35.26
CA GLN A 192 -19.41 -0.45 -35.38
C GLN A 192 -19.90 -1.02 -34.03
N VAL A 193 -19.58 -0.38 -32.89
CA VAL A 193 -20.02 -0.85 -31.58
C VAL A 193 -21.54 -0.96 -31.44
N PRO A 194 -22.36 -0.01 -31.93
CA PRO A 194 -23.82 -0.18 -31.94
C PRO A 194 -24.30 -1.39 -32.72
N ASP A 195 -23.68 -1.71 -33.86
CA ASP A 195 -23.98 -2.92 -34.65
C ASP A 195 -23.65 -4.20 -33.89
N PHE A 196 -22.50 -4.20 -33.19
CA PHE A 196 -22.06 -5.29 -32.35
C PHE A 196 -23.06 -5.55 -31.21
N ILE A 197 -23.53 -4.48 -30.53
CA ILE A 197 -24.48 -4.59 -29.43
C ILE A 197 -25.86 -5.03 -29.98
N GLY A 198 -26.29 -4.52 -31.12
CA GLY A 198 -27.51 -4.93 -31.81
C GLY A 198 -27.57 -6.44 -32.04
N LEU A 199 -26.44 -7.07 -32.39
CA LEU A 199 -26.36 -8.53 -32.58
C LEU A 199 -26.32 -9.30 -31.27
N LYS A 200 -25.50 -8.84 -30.32
CA LYS A 200 -25.22 -9.54 -29.06
C LYS A 200 -26.26 -9.27 -27.98
N GLY A 201 -26.79 -8.05 -27.93
CA GLY A 201 -27.58 -7.50 -26.83
C GLY A 201 -26.71 -6.96 -25.66
N ASP A 202 -27.36 -6.33 -24.70
CA ASP A 202 -26.79 -5.97 -23.40
C ASP A 202 -27.77 -6.30 -22.27
N THR A 203 -27.34 -7.24 -21.40
CA THR A 203 -28.15 -7.68 -20.26
C THR A 203 -28.20 -6.65 -19.15
N SER A 204 -27.23 -5.71 -19.06
CA SER A 204 -27.25 -4.66 -18.05
C SER A 204 -28.34 -3.64 -18.28
N ASP A 205 -28.65 -3.36 -19.54
CA ASP A 205 -29.68 -2.39 -19.97
C ASP A 205 -30.97 -3.03 -20.47
N ASN A 206 -31.08 -4.36 -20.30
CA ASN A 206 -32.20 -5.15 -20.79
C ASN A 206 -32.40 -5.01 -22.33
N ILE A 207 -31.26 -4.86 -23.04
CA ILE A 207 -31.25 -4.82 -24.51
C ILE A 207 -31.14 -6.26 -25.04
N PRO A 208 -32.15 -6.78 -25.73
CA PRO A 208 -32.15 -8.17 -26.20
C PRO A 208 -31.22 -8.37 -27.40
N GLY A 209 -30.38 -9.41 -27.37
CA GLY A 209 -29.57 -9.80 -28.52
C GLY A 209 -30.22 -10.91 -29.34
N ILE A 210 -29.57 -11.30 -30.45
CA ILE A 210 -29.97 -12.45 -31.25
C ILE A 210 -29.59 -13.75 -30.56
N PRO A 211 -30.51 -14.68 -30.30
CA PRO A 211 -30.22 -15.92 -29.61
C PRO A 211 -29.06 -16.71 -30.27
N GLY A 212 -28.04 -17.07 -29.45
CA GLY A 212 -26.88 -17.82 -29.90
C GLY A 212 -25.76 -16.98 -30.52
N ILE A 213 -25.87 -15.65 -30.47
CA ILE A 213 -24.80 -14.71 -30.87
C ILE A 213 -24.24 -14.07 -29.61
N GLY A 214 -23.02 -14.44 -29.22
CA GLY A 214 -22.26 -13.83 -28.14
C GLY A 214 -21.12 -12.96 -28.69
N ASP A 215 -20.30 -12.36 -27.76
CA ASP A 215 -19.22 -11.39 -28.07
C ASP A 215 -18.36 -11.81 -29.27
N LYS A 216 -17.80 -13.04 -29.23
CA LYS A 216 -16.92 -13.52 -30.32
C LYS A 216 -17.62 -13.61 -31.67
N THR A 217 -18.87 -14.09 -31.67
CA THR A 217 -19.61 -14.26 -32.91
C THR A 217 -20.09 -12.93 -33.49
N ALA A 218 -20.58 -12.03 -32.64
CA ALA A 218 -20.97 -10.67 -33.05
C ALA A 218 -19.78 -9.91 -33.64
N GLY A 219 -18.62 -9.92 -32.96
CA GLY A 219 -17.41 -9.27 -33.48
C GLY A 219 -16.97 -9.83 -34.83
N GLN A 220 -16.99 -11.17 -35.01
CA GLN A 220 -16.63 -11.79 -36.28
C GLN A 220 -17.61 -11.43 -37.41
N LEU A 221 -18.90 -11.40 -37.12
CA LEU A 221 -19.91 -11.04 -38.12
C LEU A 221 -19.81 -9.58 -38.56
N VAL A 222 -19.68 -8.65 -37.61
CA VAL A 222 -19.50 -7.23 -37.91
C VAL A 222 -18.20 -6.97 -38.65
N ALA A 223 -17.09 -7.60 -38.25
CA ALA A 223 -15.82 -7.51 -38.96
C ALA A 223 -15.89 -8.05 -40.39
N GLN A 224 -16.66 -9.12 -40.64
CA GLN A 224 -16.78 -9.75 -41.96
C GLN A 224 -17.71 -8.98 -42.88
N TYR A 225 -18.87 -8.50 -42.39
CA TYR A 225 -19.93 -7.93 -43.22
C TYR A 225 -20.02 -6.41 -43.07
N GLY A 226 -19.40 -5.81 -42.08
CA GLY A 226 -19.29 -4.37 -41.89
C GLY A 226 -20.38 -3.73 -41.03
N SER A 227 -21.63 -4.19 -41.07
CA SER A 227 -22.74 -3.65 -40.30
C SER A 227 -23.81 -4.68 -39.98
N LEU A 228 -24.69 -4.40 -39.02
CA LEU A 228 -25.86 -5.21 -38.69
C LEU A 228 -26.75 -5.47 -39.95
N GLU A 229 -26.98 -4.45 -40.75
CA GLU A 229 -27.83 -4.60 -41.97
C GLU A 229 -27.18 -5.55 -42.98
N GLU A 230 -25.89 -5.47 -43.17
CA GLU A 230 -25.17 -6.41 -44.04
C GLU A 230 -25.16 -7.83 -43.48
N VAL A 231 -25.04 -8.00 -42.14
CA VAL A 231 -25.19 -9.32 -41.53
C VAL A 231 -26.59 -9.90 -41.77
N ILE A 232 -27.64 -9.08 -41.69
CA ILE A 232 -29.02 -9.48 -41.98
C ILE A 232 -29.17 -9.82 -43.45
N ALA A 233 -28.63 -9.01 -44.37
CA ALA A 233 -28.71 -9.24 -45.82
C ALA A 233 -27.98 -10.54 -46.22
N HIS A 234 -26.90 -10.90 -45.55
CA HIS A 234 -26.13 -12.10 -45.85
C HIS A 234 -26.47 -13.30 -44.93
N ALA A 235 -27.64 -13.26 -44.27
CA ALA A 235 -28.07 -14.31 -43.32
C ALA A 235 -28.11 -15.72 -43.96
N ASP A 236 -28.28 -15.81 -45.29
CA ASP A 236 -28.28 -17.09 -46.02
C ASP A 236 -26.87 -17.71 -46.19
N GLU A 237 -25.84 -16.95 -46.05
CA GLU A 237 -24.43 -17.40 -46.06
C GLU A 237 -23.98 -17.98 -44.72
N LEU A 238 -24.72 -17.70 -43.65
CA LEU A 238 -24.46 -18.22 -42.34
C LEU A 238 -24.87 -19.70 -42.16
N SER A 239 -24.39 -20.32 -41.09
CA SER A 239 -24.88 -21.65 -40.76
C SER A 239 -26.43 -21.63 -40.63
N PRO A 240 -27.12 -22.74 -41.01
CA PRO A 240 -28.61 -22.73 -41.05
C PRO A 240 -29.30 -22.26 -39.77
N ALA A 241 -28.73 -22.59 -38.60
CA ALA A 241 -29.27 -22.19 -37.30
C ALA A 241 -29.08 -20.67 -37.07
N ARG A 242 -27.89 -20.14 -37.37
CA ARG A 242 -27.61 -18.71 -37.21
C ARG A 242 -28.35 -17.84 -38.21
N GLY A 243 -28.35 -18.25 -39.47
CA GLY A 243 -29.08 -17.48 -40.50
C GLY A 243 -30.57 -17.40 -40.19
N ARG A 244 -31.17 -18.47 -39.65
CA ARG A 244 -32.57 -18.45 -39.19
C ARG A 244 -32.73 -17.47 -38.00
N ALA A 245 -31.87 -17.58 -36.95
CA ALA A 245 -31.93 -16.68 -35.80
C ALA A 245 -31.80 -15.19 -36.20
N VAL A 246 -30.86 -14.86 -37.10
CA VAL A 246 -30.68 -13.50 -37.62
C VAL A 246 -31.92 -13.00 -38.31
N ARG A 247 -32.56 -13.79 -39.19
CA ARG A 247 -33.81 -13.38 -39.88
C ARG A 247 -35.00 -13.24 -38.93
N GLU A 248 -35.17 -14.19 -38.02
CA GLU A 248 -36.30 -14.19 -37.08
C GLU A 248 -36.22 -13.03 -36.07
N HIS A 249 -35.01 -12.52 -35.74
CA HIS A 249 -34.82 -11.47 -34.77
C HIS A 249 -34.26 -10.19 -35.40
N ALA A 250 -34.36 -9.99 -36.72
CA ALA A 250 -33.77 -8.84 -37.41
C ALA A 250 -34.31 -7.48 -36.89
N ASP A 251 -35.61 -7.36 -36.69
CA ASP A 251 -36.22 -6.13 -36.18
C ASP A 251 -35.83 -5.86 -34.73
N GLN A 252 -35.84 -6.89 -33.90
CA GLN A 252 -35.35 -6.80 -32.53
C GLN A 252 -33.88 -6.34 -32.48
N ALA A 253 -33.00 -6.82 -33.35
CA ALA A 253 -31.60 -6.41 -33.41
C ALA A 253 -31.44 -4.94 -33.88
N ARG A 254 -32.33 -4.47 -34.76
CA ARG A 254 -32.38 -3.05 -35.16
C ARG A 254 -32.79 -2.13 -34.00
N ASP A 255 -33.83 -2.52 -33.26
CA ASP A 255 -34.25 -1.80 -32.06
C ASP A 255 -33.15 -1.78 -31.02
N SER A 256 -32.46 -2.90 -30.81
CA SER A 256 -31.34 -3.02 -29.92
C SER A 256 -30.14 -2.16 -30.32
N LYS A 257 -29.82 -2.09 -31.64
CA LYS A 257 -28.83 -1.18 -32.16
C LYS A 257 -29.22 0.29 -31.89
N LEU A 258 -30.50 0.63 -32.13
CA LEU A 258 -30.99 1.99 -31.90
C LEU A 258 -30.94 2.39 -30.45
N LEU A 259 -31.26 1.50 -29.53
CA LEU A 259 -31.16 1.71 -28.07
C LEU A 259 -29.71 1.93 -27.59
N ALA A 260 -28.76 1.16 -28.17
CA ALA A 260 -27.34 1.24 -27.84
C ALA A 260 -26.63 2.44 -28.51
N THR A 261 -27.23 3.06 -29.49
CA THR A 261 -26.65 4.21 -30.22
C THR A 261 -26.81 5.49 -29.40
N MET A 262 -25.69 6.09 -28.96
CA MET A 262 -25.67 7.37 -28.27
C MET A 262 -25.98 8.52 -29.23
N ARG A 263 -26.77 9.48 -28.77
CA ARG A 263 -27.05 10.72 -29.51
C ARG A 263 -25.84 11.64 -29.45
N ARG A 264 -25.48 12.23 -30.60
CA ARG A 264 -24.30 13.10 -30.76
C ARG A 264 -24.64 14.53 -31.20
N ASP A 265 -25.92 14.84 -31.28
CA ASP A 265 -26.45 16.07 -31.89
C ASP A 265 -27.43 16.80 -30.96
N LEU A 266 -27.32 16.62 -29.64
CA LEU A 266 -28.16 17.33 -28.69
C LEU A 266 -27.93 18.85 -28.79
N PRO A 267 -29.00 19.67 -28.70
CA PRO A 267 -28.90 21.13 -28.75
C PRO A 267 -28.37 21.69 -27.41
N LEU A 268 -27.17 21.28 -27.03
CA LEU A 268 -26.49 21.76 -25.82
C LEU A 268 -25.94 23.17 -26.10
N ASP A 269 -26.24 24.10 -25.19
CA ASP A 269 -25.66 25.46 -25.20
C ASP A 269 -24.31 25.47 -24.43
N VAL A 270 -23.40 24.59 -24.88
CA VAL A 270 -22.07 24.41 -24.27
C VAL A 270 -21.09 24.11 -25.40
N ASP A 271 -20.04 24.94 -25.50
CA ASP A 271 -18.89 24.69 -26.37
C ASP A 271 -17.81 23.91 -25.56
N PRO A 272 -17.30 22.78 -26.06
CA PRO A 272 -16.19 22.06 -25.41
C PRO A 272 -14.96 22.92 -25.14
N ALA A 273 -14.65 23.89 -26.01
CA ALA A 273 -13.53 24.81 -25.83
C ALA A 273 -13.70 25.77 -24.65
N GLU A 274 -14.95 26.00 -24.20
CA GLU A 274 -15.26 26.84 -23.04
C GLU A 274 -15.36 26.06 -21.72
N LEU A 275 -15.19 24.74 -21.74
CA LEU A 275 -15.23 23.90 -20.55
C LEU A 275 -13.90 23.95 -19.78
N VAL A 276 -13.36 25.14 -19.58
CA VAL A 276 -12.18 25.36 -18.77
C VAL A 276 -12.57 25.32 -17.29
N SER A 277 -11.81 24.58 -16.50
CA SER A 277 -12.03 24.48 -15.05
C SER A 277 -11.73 25.82 -14.37
N SER A 278 -12.60 26.22 -13.47
CA SER A 278 -12.33 27.35 -12.59
C SER A 278 -11.45 26.90 -11.43
N PRO A 279 -10.67 27.79 -10.79
CA PRO A 279 -9.96 27.43 -9.56
C PRO A 279 -10.92 26.86 -8.50
N PRO A 280 -10.53 25.84 -7.73
CA PRO A 280 -11.35 25.26 -6.69
C PRO A 280 -11.76 26.30 -5.64
N ASP A 281 -13.02 26.31 -5.23
CA ASP A 281 -13.43 27.07 -4.05
C ASP A 281 -13.04 26.31 -2.77
N ARG A 282 -11.84 26.61 -2.27
CA ARG A 282 -11.28 26.01 -1.06
C ARG A 282 -12.18 26.20 0.16
N SER A 283 -12.88 27.31 0.28
CA SER A 283 -13.76 27.61 1.39
C SER A 283 -14.99 26.69 1.35
N ALA A 284 -15.63 26.57 0.18
CA ALA A 284 -16.75 25.67 -0.05
C ALA A 284 -16.33 24.20 0.16
N LEU A 285 -15.17 23.76 -0.38
CA LEU A 285 -14.63 22.41 -0.16
C LEU A 285 -14.37 22.14 1.32
N LYS A 286 -13.75 23.07 2.05
CA LYS A 286 -13.52 22.93 3.49
C LYS A 286 -14.81 22.85 4.27
N GLU A 287 -15.83 23.62 3.89
CA GLU A 287 -17.16 23.55 4.51
C GLU A 287 -17.84 22.19 4.24
N ILE A 288 -17.86 21.74 2.99
CA ILE A 288 -18.41 20.43 2.59
C ILE A 288 -17.67 19.31 3.34
N PHE A 289 -16.33 19.34 3.38
CA PHE A 289 -15.56 18.29 4.05
C PHE A 289 -15.71 18.30 5.58
N ARG A 290 -15.94 19.46 6.20
CA ARG A 290 -16.31 19.53 7.61
C ARG A 290 -17.70 18.96 7.86
N ARG A 291 -18.67 19.31 6.99
CA ARG A 291 -20.05 18.82 7.07
C ARG A 291 -20.13 17.30 6.97
N PHE A 292 -19.39 16.69 6.04
CA PHE A 292 -19.36 15.25 5.85
C PHE A 292 -18.23 14.55 6.61
N GLU A 293 -17.52 15.27 7.46
CA GLU A 293 -16.42 14.77 8.30
C GLU A 293 -15.27 14.12 7.53
N PHE A 294 -14.96 14.59 6.32
CA PHE A 294 -13.88 14.12 5.46
C PHE A 294 -12.52 14.67 5.90
N ARG A 295 -12.09 14.27 7.11
CA ARG A 295 -10.88 14.81 7.75
C ARG A 295 -9.61 14.62 6.92
N GLY A 296 -9.46 13.45 6.28
CA GLY A 296 -8.33 13.17 5.40
C GLY A 296 -8.30 14.00 4.11
N LEU A 297 -9.44 14.59 3.71
CA LEU A 297 -9.52 15.47 2.56
C LEU A 297 -9.29 16.94 2.91
N LEU A 298 -9.50 17.33 4.17
CA LEU A 298 -9.29 18.72 4.60
C LEU A 298 -7.85 19.19 4.41
N SER A 299 -6.87 18.35 4.70
CA SER A 299 -5.46 18.65 4.47
C SER A 299 -5.10 18.71 2.98
N ARG A 300 -5.82 17.97 2.14
CA ARG A 300 -5.59 17.96 0.68
C ARG A 300 -6.20 19.16 -0.04
N VAL A 301 -7.15 19.89 0.57
CA VAL A 301 -7.73 21.09 -0.05
C VAL A 301 -6.66 22.16 -0.29
N ASP A 302 -5.69 22.27 0.61
CA ASP A 302 -4.65 23.30 0.50
C ASP A 302 -3.65 22.96 -0.63
N THR A 303 -3.57 21.71 -1.08
CA THR A 303 -2.73 21.25 -2.20
C THR A 303 -3.42 21.31 -3.58
N LEU A 304 -4.70 21.65 -3.64
CA LEU A 304 -5.45 21.66 -4.91
C LEU A 304 -5.03 22.72 -5.93
N ASP A 305 -4.46 23.85 -5.47
CA ASP A 305 -3.97 24.88 -6.40
C ASP A 305 -2.74 24.44 -7.19
N GLU A 306 -2.04 23.43 -6.71
CA GLU A 306 -0.85 22.85 -7.35
C GLU A 306 -1.22 21.83 -8.45
N ALA A 307 -2.44 21.30 -8.40
CA ALA A 307 -2.95 20.31 -9.35
C ALA A 307 -3.70 20.90 -10.56
N LEU A 308 -3.92 22.22 -10.59
CA LEU A 308 -4.52 22.90 -11.74
C LEU A 308 -3.43 23.47 -12.65
N PRO A 309 -3.58 23.41 -13.99
CA PRO A 309 -2.71 24.17 -14.87
C PRO A 309 -2.79 25.63 -14.46
N ALA A 310 -1.67 26.22 -14.11
CA ALA A 310 -1.58 27.58 -13.61
C ALA A 310 -2.34 28.53 -14.52
N ALA A 311 -3.33 29.23 -13.98
CA ALA A 311 -3.60 30.57 -14.43
C ALA A 311 -2.25 31.29 -14.39
N ALA A 312 -1.84 31.95 -15.46
CA ALA A 312 -0.52 32.53 -15.71
C ALA A 312 0.25 32.92 -14.43
N PRO A 313 1.48 32.46 -14.23
CA PRO A 313 2.18 32.48 -12.95
C PRO A 313 2.26 33.88 -12.41
N SER A 314 1.72 34.06 -11.20
CA SER A 314 1.88 35.30 -10.43
C SER A 314 3.01 35.22 -9.41
N THR A 315 3.74 34.11 -9.39
CA THR A 315 5.01 33.98 -8.67
C THR A 315 6.10 33.69 -9.69
N GLU A 316 7.18 34.47 -9.66
CA GLU A 316 8.36 34.21 -10.46
C GLU A 316 8.85 32.78 -10.09
N GLU A 317 8.67 31.81 -11.01
CA GLU A 317 9.30 30.51 -10.94
C GLU A 317 10.80 30.75 -10.83
N GLU A 318 11.42 30.36 -9.72
CA GLU A 318 12.84 30.57 -9.52
C GLU A 318 13.62 29.59 -10.39
N ALA A 319 14.08 30.05 -11.54
CA ALA A 319 14.91 29.28 -12.44
C ALA A 319 16.20 28.86 -11.73
N VAL A 320 16.41 27.54 -11.60
CA VAL A 320 17.66 27.01 -11.05
C VAL A 320 18.73 27.08 -12.11
N ALA A 321 19.68 28.01 -11.95
CA ALA A 321 20.85 28.09 -12.80
C ALA A 321 21.76 26.89 -12.53
N TRP A 322 22.18 26.21 -13.60
CA TRP A 322 23.13 25.11 -13.52
C TRP A 322 24.21 25.23 -14.59
N ARG A 323 25.32 24.54 -14.38
CA ARG A 323 26.43 24.46 -15.33
C ARG A 323 27.22 23.17 -15.19
N GLU A 324 27.91 22.79 -16.24
CA GLU A 324 28.93 21.76 -16.11
C GLU A 324 30.11 22.27 -15.30
N GLY A 325 30.74 21.41 -14.52
CA GLY A 325 31.86 21.75 -13.67
C GLY A 325 32.75 20.55 -13.37
N ALA A 326 33.65 20.71 -12.42
CA ALA A 326 34.59 19.68 -12.00
C ALA A 326 34.41 19.38 -10.49
N PRO A 327 34.70 18.12 -10.06
CA PRO A 327 34.58 17.73 -8.65
C PRO A 327 35.40 18.61 -7.69
N GLU A 328 36.52 19.19 -8.13
CA GLU A 328 37.38 20.08 -7.33
C GLU A 328 36.67 21.38 -6.92
N GLU A 329 35.70 21.84 -7.71
CA GLU A 329 34.89 23.02 -7.40
C GLU A 329 33.97 22.78 -6.20
N LEU A 330 33.51 21.55 -6.02
CA LEU A 330 32.72 21.13 -4.87
C LEU A 330 33.51 21.30 -3.57
N VAL A 331 34.77 20.87 -3.56
CA VAL A 331 35.66 21.00 -2.40
C VAL A 331 35.82 22.48 -1.97
N LEU A 332 35.93 23.39 -2.93
CA LEU A 332 36.09 24.83 -2.67
C LEU A 332 34.81 25.49 -2.13
N ASN A 333 33.65 24.95 -2.44
CA ASN A 333 32.34 25.50 -2.08
C ASN A 333 31.77 24.96 -0.75
N GLN A 334 32.23 23.81 -0.25
CA GLN A 334 31.74 23.20 1.00
C GLN A 334 31.91 24.11 2.23
N HIS A 335 32.88 25.01 2.21
CA HIS A 335 33.09 25.98 3.30
C HIS A 335 32.08 27.14 3.34
N LYS A 336 31.17 27.23 2.33
CA LYS A 336 30.21 28.33 2.22
C LYS A 336 28.83 28.01 2.84
N GLY A 337 28.55 26.74 3.17
CA GLY A 337 27.28 26.36 3.75
C GLY A 337 26.86 24.95 3.36
N LEU A 338 25.59 24.62 3.58
CA LEU A 338 25.02 23.32 3.25
C LEU A 338 24.94 23.12 1.73
N VAL A 339 25.47 22.02 1.24
CA VAL A 339 25.48 21.63 -0.18
C VAL A 339 24.48 20.50 -0.40
N GLY A 340 23.51 20.69 -1.31
CA GLY A 340 22.60 19.63 -1.72
C GLY A 340 23.24 18.71 -2.76
N ILE A 341 23.16 17.40 -2.58
CA ILE A 341 23.73 16.40 -3.49
C ILE A 341 22.64 15.46 -4.02
N ALA A 342 22.61 15.30 -5.33
CA ALA A 342 21.89 14.22 -6.01
C ALA A 342 22.82 13.49 -6.97
N ALA A 343 22.68 12.16 -7.09
CA ALA A 343 23.51 11.35 -7.97
C ALA A 343 22.70 10.21 -8.62
N ALA A 344 22.87 10.03 -9.92
CA ALA A 344 22.35 8.91 -10.69
C ALA A 344 23.25 8.62 -11.90
N ASP A 345 23.38 7.36 -12.28
CA ASP A 345 24.04 6.89 -13.51
C ASP A 345 25.46 7.46 -13.75
N GLY A 346 26.23 7.63 -12.67
CA GLY A 346 27.60 8.15 -12.74
C GLY A 346 27.69 9.68 -12.89
N ARG A 347 26.57 10.41 -12.81
CA ARG A 347 26.51 11.86 -12.78
C ARG A 347 26.10 12.35 -11.40
N VAL A 348 26.63 13.50 -11.01
CA VAL A 348 26.38 14.13 -9.72
C VAL A 348 25.99 15.59 -9.96
N ALA A 349 24.93 16.04 -9.30
CA ALA A 349 24.58 17.44 -9.17
C ALA A 349 24.87 17.91 -7.74
N ALA A 350 25.53 19.05 -7.60
CA ALA A 350 25.87 19.68 -6.32
C ALA A 350 25.35 21.12 -6.29
N ALA A 351 24.36 21.37 -5.43
CA ALA A 351 23.74 22.67 -5.23
C ALA A 351 24.45 23.46 -4.13
N THR A 352 25.06 24.58 -4.46
CA THR A 352 25.90 25.36 -3.52
C THR A 352 25.23 26.64 -3.01
N GLY A 353 24.05 26.96 -3.51
CA GLY A 353 23.27 28.15 -3.17
C GLY A 353 23.38 29.28 -4.21
N ASP A 354 24.48 29.37 -4.94
CA ASP A 354 24.66 30.34 -6.04
C ASP A 354 24.23 29.72 -7.38
N ASP A 355 24.63 28.45 -7.63
CA ASP A 355 24.31 27.64 -8.80
C ASP A 355 24.32 26.15 -8.45
N VAL A 356 23.91 25.31 -9.41
CA VAL A 356 24.07 23.85 -9.35
C VAL A 356 25.15 23.44 -10.32
N ILE A 357 26.16 22.72 -9.83
CA ILE A 357 27.26 22.20 -10.62
C ILE A 357 26.97 20.73 -10.94
N VAL A 358 27.03 20.35 -12.23
CA VAL A 358 26.85 18.97 -12.67
C VAL A 358 28.17 18.46 -13.25
N PHE A 359 28.57 17.26 -12.84
CA PHE A 359 29.81 16.63 -13.28
C PHE A 359 29.70 15.10 -13.33
N GLU A 360 30.55 14.46 -14.09
CA GLU A 360 30.70 13.01 -14.10
C GLU A 360 31.64 12.59 -12.98
N LEU A 361 31.17 11.74 -12.09
CA LEU A 361 31.97 11.16 -11.02
C LEU A 361 31.37 9.83 -10.54
N GLY A 362 32.21 8.81 -10.44
CA GLY A 362 31.79 7.55 -9.83
C GLY A 362 31.41 7.73 -8.35
N GLN A 363 30.39 7.03 -7.92
CA GLN A 363 29.87 7.12 -6.55
C GLN A 363 30.97 6.93 -5.48
N ALA A 364 31.88 5.96 -5.69
CA ALA A 364 33.00 5.70 -4.77
C ALA A 364 34.04 6.82 -4.71
N GLU A 365 34.13 7.66 -5.74
CA GLU A 365 35.09 8.79 -5.81
C GLU A 365 34.48 10.04 -5.20
N LEU A 366 33.16 10.24 -5.31
CA LEU A 366 32.45 11.36 -4.72
C LEU A 366 32.74 11.48 -3.21
N TRP A 367 32.70 10.38 -2.50
CA TRP A 367 32.89 10.34 -1.05
C TRP A 367 34.32 10.56 -0.57
N ARG A 368 35.27 10.62 -1.50
CA ARG A 368 36.65 11.01 -1.18
C ARG A 368 36.88 12.53 -1.25
N VAL A 369 36.02 13.24 -1.96
CA VAL A 369 36.15 14.68 -2.18
C VAL A 369 35.13 15.52 -1.39
N VAL A 370 34.09 14.90 -0.87
CA VAL A 370 32.98 15.56 -0.13
C VAL A 370 33.20 15.45 1.37
N ASP A 371 33.06 16.56 2.10
CA ASP A 371 32.89 16.53 3.56
C ASP A 371 31.41 16.21 3.88
N PRO A 372 31.09 15.01 4.39
CA PRO A 372 29.73 14.60 4.66
C PRO A 372 28.99 15.52 5.65
N THR A 373 29.72 16.19 6.55
CA THR A 373 29.13 17.08 7.55
C THR A 373 28.56 18.39 6.97
N THR A 374 28.76 18.63 5.69
CA THR A 374 28.30 19.83 4.98
C THR A 374 27.23 19.52 3.92
N ILE A 375 26.82 18.26 3.76
CA ILE A 375 25.90 17.88 2.68
C ILE A 375 24.49 17.53 3.17
N ALA A 376 23.49 17.91 2.37
CA ALA A 376 22.12 17.45 2.45
C ALA A 376 21.82 16.54 1.26
N VAL A 377 21.18 15.43 1.52
CA VAL A 377 20.79 14.43 0.51
C VAL A 377 19.33 14.02 0.69
N HIS A 378 18.83 13.25 -0.27
CA HIS A 378 17.60 12.52 -0.11
C HIS A 378 17.92 11.02 -0.28
N ASP A 379 17.64 10.23 0.76
CA ASP A 379 18.01 8.79 0.84
C ASP A 379 19.54 8.54 0.83
N ALA A 380 20.20 8.94 1.89
CA ALA A 380 21.64 8.76 2.11
C ALA A 380 22.10 7.29 1.99
N LYS A 381 21.23 6.35 2.38
CA LYS A 381 21.52 4.91 2.31
C LYS A 381 21.73 4.45 0.87
N THR A 382 20.84 4.84 -0.05
CA THR A 382 20.93 4.50 -1.48
C THR A 382 22.18 5.10 -2.12
N LEU A 383 22.59 6.28 -1.66
CA LEU A 383 23.83 6.94 -2.12
C LEU A 383 25.10 6.30 -1.58
N ARG A 384 25.02 5.41 -0.58
CA ARG A 384 26.17 4.68 0.02
C ARG A 384 27.33 5.59 0.39
N LEU A 385 27.05 6.64 1.16
CA LEU A 385 28.03 7.69 1.49
C LEU A 385 29.26 7.23 2.27
N GLY A 386 29.21 6.06 2.94
CA GLY A 386 30.25 5.53 3.82
C GLY A 386 30.48 6.35 5.10
N SER A 387 29.77 7.46 5.27
CA SER A 387 29.77 8.33 6.45
C SER A 387 28.44 9.09 6.54
N THR A 388 28.10 9.57 7.74
CA THR A 388 26.83 10.23 8.04
C THR A 388 26.79 11.63 7.38
N PRO A 389 25.75 11.97 6.58
CA PRO A 389 25.59 13.32 6.04
C PRO A 389 25.15 14.32 7.11
N ALA A 390 25.18 15.61 6.78
CA ALA A 390 24.60 16.64 7.65
C ALA A 390 23.08 16.47 7.75
N ASP A 391 22.42 16.17 6.62
CA ASP A 391 20.97 16.00 6.55
C ASP A 391 20.56 14.97 5.51
N ASP A 392 19.48 14.24 5.82
CA ASP A 392 18.73 13.38 4.90
C ASP A 392 17.25 13.78 4.93
N THR A 393 16.77 14.35 3.83
CA THR A 393 15.40 14.89 3.76
C THR A 393 14.33 13.83 3.78
N LEU A 394 14.62 12.59 3.32
CA LEU A 394 13.70 11.45 3.44
C LEU A 394 13.47 11.08 4.92
N LEU A 395 14.53 10.89 5.68
CA LEU A 395 14.45 10.53 7.10
C LEU A 395 13.88 11.64 7.96
N ALA A 396 14.26 12.90 7.67
CA ALA A 396 13.70 14.05 8.37
C ALA A 396 12.17 14.14 8.13
N ALA A 397 11.72 14.02 6.89
CA ALA A 397 10.29 14.01 6.54
C ALA A 397 9.54 12.83 7.18
N TYR A 398 10.15 11.63 7.18
CA TYR A 398 9.60 10.46 7.86
C TYR A 398 9.42 10.67 9.37
N LEU A 399 10.37 11.29 10.06
CA LEU A 399 10.22 11.58 11.48
C LEU A 399 9.18 12.68 11.76
N VAL A 400 8.99 13.62 10.84
CA VAL A 400 7.95 14.64 10.91
C VAL A 400 6.57 14.06 10.65
N ASP A 401 6.41 13.15 9.69
CA ASP A 401 5.13 12.49 9.40
C ASP A 401 5.30 11.00 9.05
N PRO A 402 5.39 10.11 10.06
CA PRO A 402 5.62 8.68 9.84
C PRO A 402 4.41 7.92 9.29
N GLY A 403 3.32 8.61 8.97
CA GLY A 403 2.07 8.05 8.45
C GLY A 403 1.91 8.13 6.93
N ARG A 404 2.87 8.73 6.23
CA ARG A 404 2.79 8.92 4.77
C ARG A 404 2.97 7.60 4.01
N ALA A 405 2.38 7.55 2.81
CA ALA A 405 2.53 6.39 1.91
C ALA A 405 3.94 6.33 1.29
N ASP A 406 4.51 7.49 0.96
CA ASP A 406 5.88 7.65 0.47
C ASP A 406 6.44 9.04 0.82
N TYR A 407 7.71 9.27 0.51
CA TYR A 407 8.45 10.49 0.81
C TYR A 407 9.17 11.01 -0.44
N ALA A 408 8.54 10.93 -1.62
CA ALA A 408 9.12 11.43 -2.86
C ALA A 408 9.59 12.88 -2.72
N LEU A 409 10.82 13.17 -3.16
CA LEU A 409 11.46 14.47 -2.93
C LEU A 409 10.70 15.61 -3.62
N ASP A 410 10.19 15.39 -4.82
CA ASP A 410 9.43 16.39 -5.57
C ASP A 410 8.12 16.77 -4.86
N ASP A 411 7.44 15.79 -4.22
CA ASP A 411 6.24 16.04 -3.44
C ASP A 411 6.55 16.82 -2.15
N LEU A 412 7.63 16.42 -1.46
CA LEU A 412 8.10 17.14 -0.27
C LEU A 412 8.53 18.57 -0.59
N ALA A 413 9.22 18.79 -1.71
CA ALA A 413 9.65 20.10 -2.18
C ALA A 413 8.43 21.01 -2.39
N ARG A 414 7.44 20.51 -3.12
CA ARG A 414 6.18 21.20 -3.41
C ARG A 414 5.42 21.56 -2.13
N GLU A 415 5.25 20.61 -1.22
CA GLU A 415 4.54 20.83 0.06
C GLU A 415 5.19 21.90 0.94
N HIS A 416 6.49 22.10 0.80
CA HIS A 416 7.27 23.10 1.56
C HIS A 416 7.54 24.39 0.78
N GLY A 417 6.88 24.57 -0.38
CA GLY A 417 7.01 25.78 -1.20
C GLY A 417 8.39 25.93 -1.86
N VAL A 418 9.04 24.79 -2.16
CA VAL A 418 10.30 24.74 -2.90
C VAL A 418 9.98 24.36 -4.34
N GLU A 419 9.49 25.31 -5.13
CA GLU A 419 9.25 25.15 -6.56
C GLU A 419 10.52 25.49 -7.35
N LEU A 420 11.02 24.49 -8.10
CA LEU A 420 12.29 24.55 -8.82
C LEU A 420 12.06 24.16 -10.28
N VAL A 421 12.28 25.11 -11.18
CA VAL A 421 12.17 24.84 -12.63
C VAL A 421 13.56 24.98 -13.26
N PRO A 422 14.16 23.87 -13.73
CA PRO A 422 15.37 23.93 -14.54
C PRO A 422 15.08 24.61 -15.89
N ASP A 423 16.13 25.07 -16.56
CA ASP A 423 16.02 25.62 -17.93
C ASP A 423 15.29 24.59 -18.81
N PRO A 424 14.21 24.96 -19.52
CA PRO A 424 13.46 24.07 -20.41
C PRO A 424 14.29 23.42 -21.51
N ALA A 425 15.47 23.94 -21.81
CA ALA A 425 16.41 23.34 -22.77
C ALA A 425 17.26 22.21 -22.19
N THR A 426 17.16 21.93 -20.88
CA THR A 426 17.95 20.90 -20.18
C THR A 426 17.35 19.52 -20.43
N GLU A 427 18.20 18.54 -20.68
CA GLU A 427 17.77 17.12 -20.75
C GLU A 427 17.11 16.70 -19.43
N GLU A 428 16.02 15.92 -19.51
CA GLU A 428 15.19 15.56 -18.36
C GLU A 428 15.96 14.90 -17.21
N GLU A 429 16.91 14.02 -17.51
CA GLU A 429 17.76 13.37 -16.50
C GLU A 429 18.63 14.37 -15.74
N THR A 430 19.22 15.33 -16.45
CA THR A 430 20.00 16.41 -15.84
C THR A 430 19.11 17.37 -15.06
N ALA A 431 17.95 17.70 -15.61
CA ALA A 431 16.95 18.53 -14.95
C ALA A 431 16.48 17.91 -13.63
N ALA A 432 16.22 16.61 -13.58
CA ALA A 432 15.86 15.90 -12.37
C ALA A 432 16.98 15.95 -11.31
N LEU A 433 18.23 15.70 -11.70
CA LEU A 433 19.39 15.79 -10.79
C LEU A 433 19.54 17.19 -10.21
N VAL A 434 19.42 18.23 -11.04
CA VAL A 434 19.52 19.63 -10.62
C VAL A 434 18.42 19.98 -9.62
N ARG A 435 17.17 19.63 -9.94
CA ARG A 435 16.03 19.82 -9.02
C ARG A 435 16.26 19.11 -7.68
N HIS A 436 16.65 17.85 -7.71
CA HIS A 436 16.81 17.04 -6.51
C HIS A 436 17.94 17.56 -5.61
N ALA A 437 19.06 17.99 -6.18
CA ALA A 437 20.16 18.56 -5.41
C ALA A 437 19.73 19.87 -4.70
N GLU A 438 19.08 20.78 -5.42
CA GLU A 438 18.63 22.04 -4.85
C GLU A 438 17.45 21.86 -3.87
N ALA A 439 16.53 20.93 -4.17
CA ALA A 439 15.44 20.57 -3.27
C ALA A 439 15.98 20.02 -1.93
N ALA A 440 16.93 19.09 -1.96
CA ALA A 440 17.55 18.57 -0.75
C ALA A 440 18.19 19.68 0.09
N ARG A 441 18.91 20.61 -0.54
CA ARG A 441 19.55 21.76 0.13
C ARG A 441 18.53 22.68 0.80
N ARG A 442 17.41 23.00 0.13
CA ARG A 442 16.39 23.94 0.63
C ARG A 442 15.45 23.33 1.66
N LEU A 443 15.13 22.06 1.52
CA LEU A 443 14.25 21.34 2.43
C LEU A 443 14.91 20.98 3.76
N ALA A 444 16.17 20.61 3.75
CA ALA A 444 16.87 20.14 4.94
C ALA A 444 16.75 21.11 6.15
N PRO A 445 17.01 22.42 6.04
CA PRO A 445 16.86 23.32 7.18
C PRO A 445 15.39 23.48 7.64
N GLN A 446 14.42 23.37 6.74
CA GLN A 446 12.99 23.48 7.08
C GLN A 446 12.54 22.26 7.88
N LEU A 447 12.88 21.06 7.40
CA LEU A 447 12.57 19.80 8.08
C LEU A 447 13.30 19.71 9.43
N ARG A 448 14.56 20.15 9.49
CA ARG A 448 15.33 20.19 10.75
C ARG A 448 14.71 21.17 11.77
N ALA A 449 14.17 22.30 11.34
CA ALA A 449 13.43 23.19 12.21
C ALA A 449 12.17 22.52 12.80
N ARG A 450 11.46 21.72 12.00
CA ARG A 450 10.32 20.91 12.47
C ARG A 450 10.74 19.83 13.46
N LEU A 451 11.85 19.11 13.20
CA LEU A 451 12.39 18.12 14.13
C LEU A 451 12.76 18.72 15.47
N ARG A 452 13.33 19.93 15.46
CA ARG A 452 13.66 20.70 16.69
C ARG A 452 12.42 21.11 17.46
N GLU A 453 11.41 21.65 16.77
CA GLU A 453 10.11 21.99 17.37
C GLU A 453 9.45 20.76 18.00
N TRP A 454 9.60 19.60 17.40
CA TRP A 454 9.01 18.35 17.87
C TRP A 454 9.86 17.62 18.92
N GLY A 455 11.08 18.08 19.18
CA GLY A 455 12.01 17.43 20.12
C GLY A 455 12.57 16.11 19.64
N SER A 456 12.53 15.83 18.32
CA SER A 456 13.04 14.61 17.69
C SER A 456 14.43 14.78 17.05
N GLU A 457 15.04 15.99 17.13
CA GLU A 457 16.35 16.29 16.53
C GLU A 457 17.45 15.38 17.06
N ARG A 458 17.45 15.11 18.37
CA ARG A 458 18.43 14.19 18.96
C ARG A 458 18.33 12.77 18.42
N LEU A 459 17.12 12.24 18.28
CA LEU A 459 16.88 10.92 17.70
C LEU A 459 17.37 10.88 16.24
N TYR A 460 17.12 11.96 15.50
CA TYR A 460 17.56 12.10 14.12
C TYR A 460 19.08 12.06 14.01
N ASP A 461 19.78 12.92 14.78
CA ASP A 461 21.24 13.09 14.70
C ASP A 461 22.02 11.88 15.27
N GLU A 462 21.55 11.32 16.39
CA GLU A 462 22.29 10.27 17.10
C GLU A 462 21.92 8.85 16.65
N VAL A 463 20.78 8.68 15.99
CA VAL A 463 20.28 7.33 15.63
C VAL A 463 19.95 7.20 14.15
N GLU A 464 19.00 7.97 13.63
CA GLU A 464 18.47 7.73 12.29
C GLU A 464 19.47 8.04 11.17
N LEU A 465 20.17 9.17 11.26
CA LEU A 465 21.21 9.53 10.28
C LEU A 465 22.39 8.55 10.29
N PRO A 466 23.03 8.26 11.46
CA PRO A 466 24.13 7.27 11.48
C PRO A 466 23.73 5.88 11.03
N LEU A 467 22.47 5.50 11.28
CA LEU A 467 21.95 4.19 10.89
C LEU A 467 21.96 3.97 9.37
N THR A 468 21.86 5.02 8.55
CA THR A 468 21.94 4.90 7.08
C THR A 468 23.23 4.21 6.62
N VAL A 469 24.35 4.52 7.26
CA VAL A 469 25.66 3.92 6.97
C VAL A 469 25.66 2.44 7.38
N VAL A 470 25.12 2.13 8.56
CA VAL A 470 25.01 0.75 9.06
C VAL A 470 24.20 -0.10 8.11
N LEU A 471 23.02 0.40 7.68
CA LEU A 471 22.13 -0.33 6.79
C LEU A 471 22.72 -0.51 5.39
N ALA A 472 23.42 0.51 4.85
CA ALA A 472 24.12 0.39 3.58
C ALA A 472 25.20 -0.69 3.61
N ASP A 473 25.99 -0.73 4.69
CA ASP A 473 27.04 -1.75 4.91
C ASP A 473 26.41 -3.15 5.09
N MET A 474 25.28 -3.27 5.77
CA MET A 474 24.53 -4.53 5.92
C MET A 474 23.98 -5.04 4.59
N GLU A 475 23.37 -4.18 3.79
CA GLU A 475 22.88 -4.52 2.46
C GLU A 475 24.02 -4.96 1.54
N GLN A 476 25.16 -4.29 1.60
CA GLN A 476 26.36 -4.66 0.84
C GLN A 476 26.98 -5.98 1.33
N ALA A 477 26.98 -6.21 2.66
CA ALA A 477 27.50 -7.43 3.24
C ALA A 477 26.70 -8.65 2.82
N GLY A 478 25.36 -8.54 2.78
CA GLY A 478 24.47 -9.65 2.48
C GLY A 478 24.66 -10.85 3.41
N ILE A 479 23.94 -11.94 3.18
CA ILE A 479 24.06 -13.19 3.94
C ILE A 479 24.20 -14.37 3.00
N ARG A 480 25.07 -15.35 3.36
CA ARG A 480 25.28 -16.54 2.56
C ARG A 480 24.20 -17.58 2.76
N ILE A 481 23.76 -18.23 1.67
CA ILE A 481 22.81 -19.34 1.68
C ILE A 481 23.49 -20.58 1.09
N ASP A 482 23.30 -21.71 1.75
CA ASP A 482 23.60 -23.03 1.22
C ASP A 482 22.46 -23.46 0.27
N ALA A 483 22.65 -23.24 -1.03
CA ALA A 483 21.67 -23.56 -2.07
C ALA A 483 21.37 -25.07 -2.14
N TYR A 484 22.36 -25.94 -1.81
CA TYR A 484 22.14 -27.38 -1.83
C TYR A 484 21.20 -27.80 -0.68
N ARG A 485 21.45 -27.33 0.54
CA ARG A 485 20.59 -27.57 1.70
C ARG A 485 19.18 -26.99 1.48
N MET A 486 19.09 -25.80 0.92
CA MET A 486 17.81 -25.20 0.54
C MET A 486 17.05 -26.06 -0.47
N GLY A 487 17.75 -26.60 -1.47
CA GLY A 487 17.19 -27.52 -2.47
C GLY A 487 16.65 -28.82 -1.85
N GLU A 488 17.38 -29.42 -0.89
CA GLU A 488 16.90 -30.60 -0.17
C GLU A 488 15.61 -30.35 0.63
N ILE A 489 15.53 -29.18 1.31
CA ILE A 489 14.33 -28.76 2.04
C ILE A 489 13.18 -28.59 1.06
N THR A 490 13.43 -27.88 -0.04
CA THR A 490 12.43 -27.63 -1.10
C THR A 490 11.87 -28.93 -1.67
N ALA A 491 12.72 -29.89 -2.03
CA ALA A 491 12.29 -31.16 -2.61
C ALA A 491 11.36 -31.94 -1.67
N ARG A 492 11.71 -32.04 -0.38
CA ARG A 492 10.86 -32.69 0.63
C ARG A 492 9.52 -32.00 0.84
N LEU A 493 9.49 -30.65 0.77
CA LEU A 493 8.23 -29.93 0.91
C LEU A 493 7.36 -30.05 -0.31
N VAL A 494 7.92 -30.04 -1.52
CA VAL A 494 7.17 -30.29 -2.76
C VAL A 494 6.51 -31.65 -2.71
N GLU A 495 7.25 -32.73 -2.38
CA GLU A 495 6.72 -34.07 -2.20
C GLU A 495 5.56 -34.10 -1.18
N ARG A 496 5.74 -33.42 -0.01
CA ARG A 496 4.70 -33.35 1.01
C ARG A 496 3.45 -32.56 0.56
N VAL A 497 3.61 -31.51 -0.19
CA VAL A 497 2.51 -30.72 -0.77
C VAL A 497 1.73 -31.55 -1.77
N GLU A 498 2.40 -32.31 -2.65
CA GLU A 498 1.76 -33.24 -3.59
C GLU A 498 0.97 -34.35 -2.88
N GLU A 499 1.52 -34.92 -1.78
CA GLU A 499 0.80 -35.89 -0.95
C GLU A 499 -0.47 -35.27 -0.33
N LEU A 500 -0.40 -34.06 0.20
CA LEU A 500 -1.54 -33.38 0.80
C LEU A 500 -2.60 -33.02 -0.24
N GLU A 501 -2.20 -32.63 -1.44
CA GLU A 501 -3.12 -32.41 -2.57
C GLU A 501 -3.87 -33.68 -2.91
N ALA A 502 -3.15 -34.80 -3.10
CA ALA A 502 -3.78 -36.10 -3.38
C ALA A 502 -4.74 -36.52 -2.26
N GLN A 503 -4.34 -36.37 -0.99
CA GLN A 503 -5.18 -36.69 0.15
C GLN A 503 -6.42 -35.80 0.23
N ALA A 504 -6.31 -34.50 -0.06
CA ALA A 504 -7.44 -33.58 -0.06
C ALA A 504 -8.45 -33.94 -1.18
N LEU A 505 -7.98 -34.31 -2.38
CA LEU A 505 -8.83 -34.75 -3.50
C LEU A 505 -9.55 -36.05 -3.16
N GLU A 506 -8.88 -37.02 -2.55
CA GLU A 506 -9.47 -38.28 -2.07
C GLU A 506 -10.57 -37.99 -1.03
N LEU A 507 -10.30 -37.17 -0.02
CA LEU A 507 -11.27 -36.81 1.03
C LEU A 507 -12.45 -35.99 0.49
N ALA A 508 -12.24 -35.21 -0.53
CA ALA A 508 -13.29 -34.47 -1.22
C ALA A 508 -14.13 -35.36 -2.14
N GLY A 509 -13.57 -36.48 -2.66
CA GLY A 509 -14.19 -37.37 -3.61
C GLY A 509 -14.43 -36.77 -4.99
N GLU A 510 -13.69 -35.74 -5.37
CA GLU A 510 -13.65 -35.08 -6.68
C GLU A 510 -12.40 -34.26 -6.87
N GLU A 511 -12.04 -33.98 -8.11
CA GLU A 511 -10.95 -33.07 -8.45
C GLU A 511 -11.37 -31.60 -8.26
N PHE A 512 -10.53 -30.83 -7.60
CA PHE A 512 -10.66 -29.38 -7.43
C PHE A 512 -9.29 -28.74 -7.17
N GLN A 513 -9.20 -27.40 -7.32
CA GLN A 513 -7.98 -26.68 -7.05
C GLN A 513 -7.96 -26.19 -5.58
N LEU A 514 -7.08 -26.76 -4.74
CA LEU A 514 -6.92 -26.38 -3.32
C LEU A 514 -6.61 -24.90 -3.15
N GLY A 515 -5.86 -24.29 -4.09
CA GLY A 515 -5.53 -22.87 -4.10
C GLY A 515 -6.71 -21.94 -4.40
N SER A 516 -7.79 -22.47 -4.97
CA SER A 516 -9.01 -21.71 -5.26
C SER A 516 -9.90 -21.62 -4.03
N THR A 517 -9.95 -20.46 -3.39
CA THR A 517 -10.81 -20.21 -2.22
C THR A 517 -12.28 -20.48 -2.50
N GLN A 518 -12.75 -20.26 -3.74
CA GLN A 518 -14.14 -20.50 -4.15
C GLN A 518 -14.44 -22.01 -4.27
N GLN A 519 -13.54 -22.78 -4.92
CA GLN A 519 -13.73 -24.22 -5.06
C GLN A 519 -13.61 -24.90 -3.70
N LEU A 520 -12.66 -24.51 -2.87
CA LEU A 520 -12.52 -25.02 -1.51
C LEU A 520 -13.77 -24.73 -0.65
N ALA A 521 -14.30 -23.50 -0.72
CA ALA A 521 -15.55 -23.15 -0.02
C ALA A 521 -16.73 -24.01 -0.46
N ARG A 522 -16.86 -24.29 -1.77
CA ARG A 522 -17.89 -25.18 -2.30
C ARG A 522 -17.71 -26.61 -1.74
N ILE A 523 -16.50 -27.14 -1.73
CA ILE A 523 -16.22 -28.48 -1.18
C ILE A 523 -16.57 -28.53 0.30
N LEU A 524 -16.06 -27.62 1.12
CA LEU A 524 -16.23 -27.66 2.57
C LEU A 524 -17.69 -27.44 2.98
N PHE A 525 -18.36 -26.44 2.44
CA PHE A 525 -19.64 -25.96 2.96
C PHE A 525 -20.85 -26.46 2.16
N GLU A 526 -20.73 -26.70 0.85
CA GLU A 526 -21.87 -27.15 0.03
C GLU A 526 -21.84 -28.65 -0.18
N LYS A 527 -20.67 -29.27 -0.42
CA LYS A 527 -20.56 -30.72 -0.65
C LYS A 527 -20.46 -31.52 0.65
N LEU A 528 -19.51 -31.16 1.52
CA LEU A 528 -19.29 -31.87 2.79
C LEU A 528 -20.22 -31.39 3.91
N GLY A 529 -20.95 -30.28 3.71
CA GLY A 529 -21.99 -29.81 4.62
C GLY A 529 -21.44 -29.33 5.97
N LEU A 530 -20.16 -28.88 6.04
CA LEU A 530 -19.55 -28.39 7.27
C LEU A 530 -20.21 -27.09 7.72
N THR A 531 -20.21 -26.83 9.02
CA THR A 531 -20.85 -25.63 9.58
C THR A 531 -20.12 -24.37 9.11
N ALA A 532 -20.70 -23.67 8.15
CA ALA A 532 -20.15 -22.43 7.65
C ALA A 532 -20.40 -21.28 8.60
N GLY A 533 -19.45 -20.37 8.73
CA GLY A 533 -19.67 -19.06 9.29
C GLY A 533 -20.62 -18.22 8.42
N ARG A 534 -20.76 -16.93 8.71
CA ARG A 534 -21.63 -16.01 7.95
C ARG A 534 -21.19 -15.94 6.48
N LYS A 535 -22.13 -16.16 5.55
CA LYS A 535 -21.87 -16.04 4.10
C LYS A 535 -21.66 -14.57 3.74
N GLY A 536 -20.47 -14.23 3.25
CA GLY A 536 -20.16 -12.89 2.73
C GLY A 536 -20.72 -12.65 1.31
N LYS A 537 -20.53 -11.46 0.77
CA LYS A 537 -20.96 -11.09 -0.61
C LYS A 537 -20.33 -11.99 -1.69
N THR A 538 -19.11 -12.48 -1.47
CA THR A 538 -18.35 -13.32 -2.42
C THR A 538 -18.42 -14.83 -2.14
N GLY A 539 -19.19 -15.26 -1.16
CA GLY A 539 -19.30 -16.65 -0.74
C GLY A 539 -18.87 -16.86 0.72
N TYR A 540 -18.66 -18.13 1.09
CA TYR A 540 -18.14 -18.48 2.41
C TYR A 540 -16.63 -18.22 2.48
N SER A 541 -16.17 -17.64 3.60
CA SER A 541 -14.73 -17.49 3.85
C SER A 541 -14.10 -18.85 4.17
N THR A 542 -12.90 -19.07 3.65
CA THR A 542 -12.03 -20.20 4.01
C THR A 542 -10.75 -19.72 4.67
N ASP A 543 -10.78 -18.55 5.35
CA ASP A 543 -9.62 -18.05 6.07
C ASP A 543 -9.18 -18.99 7.21
N ALA A 544 -7.96 -18.77 7.73
CA ALA A 544 -7.39 -19.64 8.77
C ALA A 544 -8.25 -19.71 10.05
N ARG A 545 -9.03 -18.67 10.36
CA ARG A 545 -9.93 -18.64 11.50
C ARG A 545 -11.14 -19.56 11.28
N VAL A 546 -11.74 -19.51 10.10
CA VAL A 546 -12.87 -20.38 9.75
C VAL A 546 -12.43 -21.83 9.71
N LEU A 547 -11.29 -22.15 9.09
CA LEU A 547 -10.75 -23.51 9.06
C LEU A 547 -10.47 -24.03 10.47
N ARG A 548 -9.85 -23.22 11.34
CA ARG A 548 -9.59 -23.61 12.73
C ARG A 548 -10.86 -23.91 13.52
N ALA A 549 -11.94 -23.17 13.28
CA ALA A 549 -13.23 -23.39 13.95
C ALA A 549 -13.91 -24.72 13.57
N ILE A 550 -13.61 -25.28 12.37
CA ILE A 550 -14.16 -26.52 11.85
C ILE A 550 -13.11 -27.63 11.73
N ARG A 551 -11.98 -27.48 12.41
CA ARG A 551 -10.82 -28.37 12.25
C ARG A 551 -11.13 -29.83 12.57
N ASP A 552 -11.95 -30.05 13.58
CA ASP A 552 -12.30 -31.39 14.06
C ASP A 552 -13.56 -31.96 13.37
N ASP A 553 -14.26 -31.17 12.55
CA ASP A 553 -15.50 -31.58 11.91
C ASP A 553 -15.28 -32.54 10.73
N HIS A 554 -14.10 -32.45 10.05
CA HIS A 554 -13.78 -33.31 8.90
C HIS A 554 -12.27 -33.40 8.66
N PRO A 555 -11.74 -34.61 8.33
CA PRO A 555 -10.29 -34.81 8.15
C PRO A 555 -9.66 -34.01 7.00
N ILE A 556 -10.41 -33.48 6.06
CA ILE A 556 -9.90 -32.60 4.99
C ILE A 556 -9.38 -31.26 5.54
N VAL A 557 -9.94 -30.76 6.66
CA VAL A 557 -9.62 -29.43 7.16
C VAL A 557 -8.15 -29.32 7.62
N PRO A 558 -7.62 -30.19 8.51
CA PRO A 558 -6.22 -30.17 8.87
C PRO A 558 -5.27 -30.40 7.67
N VAL A 559 -5.67 -31.17 6.67
CA VAL A 559 -4.91 -31.38 5.43
C VAL A 559 -4.78 -30.05 4.64
N VAL A 560 -5.87 -29.30 4.51
CA VAL A 560 -5.88 -28.00 3.84
C VAL A 560 -5.09 -26.96 4.62
N GLU A 561 -5.15 -26.96 5.96
CA GLU A 561 -4.35 -26.06 6.82
C GLU A 561 -2.84 -26.31 6.61
N GLU A 562 -2.39 -27.57 6.69
CA GLU A 562 -0.98 -27.96 6.47
C GLU A 562 -0.56 -27.62 5.04
N TRP A 563 -1.37 -27.95 4.03
CA TRP A 563 -1.09 -27.63 2.64
C TRP A 563 -0.87 -26.13 2.42
N ARG A 564 -1.71 -25.28 2.99
CA ARG A 564 -1.58 -23.82 2.89
C ARG A 564 -0.31 -23.30 3.55
N GLU A 565 0.03 -23.81 4.72
CA GLU A 565 1.25 -23.43 5.43
C GLU A 565 2.49 -23.77 4.60
N LEU A 566 2.57 -25.01 4.09
CA LEU A 566 3.71 -25.48 3.31
C LEU A 566 3.82 -24.77 1.95
N THR A 567 2.72 -24.61 1.26
CA THR A 567 2.67 -23.91 -0.05
C THR A 567 3.08 -22.44 0.09
N LYS A 568 2.66 -21.79 1.18
CA LYS A 568 3.10 -20.41 1.49
C LYS A 568 4.62 -20.35 1.68
N LEU A 569 5.21 -21.28 2.44
CA LEU A 569 6.65 -21.31 2.67
C LEU A 569 7.44 -21.62 1.40
N LEU A 570 6.96 -22.54 0.58
CA LEU A 570 7.54 -22.86 -0.74
C LEU A 570 7.58 -21.64 -1.64
N ASN A 571 6.44 -20.99 -1.84
CA ASN A 571 6.30 -19.90 -2.80
C ASN A 571 6.92 -18.58 -2.30
N THR A 572 6.98 -18.37 -0.98
CA THR A 572 7.51 -17.12 -0.43
C THR A 572 9.01 -17.17 -0.23
N TYR A 573 9.57 -18.32 0.12
CA TYR A 573 10.98 -18.44 0.51
C TYR A 573 11.76 -19.47 -0.31
N LEU A 574 11.34 -20.74 -0.29
CA LEU A 574 12.18 -21.83 -0.76
C LEU A 574 12.45 -21.80 -2.27
N LEU A 575 11.46 -21.44 -3.06
CA LEU A 575 11.61 -21.33 -4.51
C LEU A 575 12.28 -20.01 -4.93
N PRO A 576 11.92 -18.82 -4.36
CA PRO A 576 12.53 -17.57 -4.79
C PRO A 576 13.94 -17.33 -4.27
N LEU A 577 14.25 -17.66 -3.00
CA LEU A 577 15.53 -17.30 -2.37
C LEU A 577 16.78 -17.79 -3.16
N PRO A 578 16.83 -19.03 -3.66
CA PRO A 578 17.98 -19.47 -4.45
C PRO A 578 18.19 -18.69 -5.75
N THR A 579 17.14 -18.12 -6.33
CA THR A 579 17.21 -17.34 -7.57
C THR A 579 17.69 -15.90 -7.35
N LEU A 580 17.68 -15.44 -6.09
CA LEU A 580 18.11 -14.11 -5.66
C LEU A 580 19.55 -14.06 -5.17
N ILE A 581 20.26 -15.18 -5.16
CA ILE A 581 21.69 -15.23 -4.81
C ILE A 581 22.49 -14.48 -5.89
N ASP A 582 23.26 -13.47 -5.46
CA ASP A 582 24.13 -12.74 -6.37
C ASP A 582 25.28 -13.67 -6.83
N PRO A 583 25.42 -13.93 -8.14
CA PRO A 583 26.49 -14.78 -8.67
C PRO A 583 27.90 -14.18 -8.48
N ALA A 584 28.02 -12.88 -8.20
CA ALA A 584 29.31 -12.22 -8.03
C ALA A 584 29.99 -12.59 -6.71
N ASP A 585 29.20 -12.76 -5.65
CA ASP A 585 29.74 -13.07 -4.30
C ASP A 585 29.08 -14.29 -3.62
N GLY A 586 28.04 -14.86 -4.22
CA GLY A 586 27.33 -16.03 -3.69
C GLY A 586 26.46 -15.70 -2.46
N ARG A 587 26.06 -14.45 -2.29
CA ARG A 587 25.30 -13.97 -1.14
C ARG A 587 23.90 -13.48 -1.54
N LEU A 588 23.04 -13.41 -0.57
CA LEU A 588 21.71 -12.83 -0.70
C LEU A 588 21.72 -11.43 -0.10
N HIS A 589 21.32 -10.46 -0.88
CA HIS A 589 21.22 -9.06 -0.47
C HIS A 589 19.74 -8.68 -0.33
N THR A 590 19.34 -8.28 0.87
CA THR A 590 17.99 -7.77 1.14
C THR A 590 18.02 -6.26 1.22
N THR A 591 16.95 -5.59 0.80
CA THR A 591 16.79 -4.15 1.04
C THR A 591 16.20 -3.93 2.42
N ILE A 592 16.84 -3.10 3.25
CA ILE A 592 16.40 -2.78 4.61
C ILE A 592 15.79 -1.36 4.63
N ASN A 593 14.48 -1.29 4.76
CA ASN A 593 13.76 -0.02 4.73
C ASN A 593 13.67 0.61 6.12
N GLN A 594 14.06 1.88 6.22
CA GLN A 594 14.07 2.65 7.47
C GLN A 594 12.81 3.51 7.65
N ALA A 595 12.20 3.97 6.58
CA ALA A 595 11.13 4.97 6.55
C ALA A 595 9.76 4.39 6.14
N VAL A 596 9.42 3.16 6.54
CA VAL A 596 8.15 2.50 6.16
C VAL A 596 7.22 2.30 7.35
N ALA A 597 7.74 1.77 8.45
CA ALA A 597 6.90 1.46 9.61
C ALA A 597 6.72 2.68 10.51
N SER A 598 5.49 3.12 10.73
CA SER A 598 5.17 4.27 11.60
C SER A 598 5.59 4.10 13.08
N THR A 599 5.98 2.90 13.49
CA THR A 599 6.54 2.58 14.81
C THR A 599 8.06 2.77 14.90
N GLY A 600 8.75 3.04 13.80
CA GLY A 600 10.21 3.07 13.76
C GLY A 600 10.90 1.72 13.50
N ARG A 601 10.16 0.62 13.42
CA ARG A 601 10.74 -0.68 13.08
C ARG A 601 11.31 -0.68 11.66
N LEU A 602 12.43 -1.36 11.47
CA LEU A 602 12.96 -1.65 10.14
C LEU A 602 12.10 -2.71 9.46
N SER A 603 12.01 -2.66 8.14
CA SER A 603 11.40 -3.72 7.35
C SER A 603 12.32 -4.18 6.22
N THR A 604 12.21 -5.44 5.81
CA THR A 604 13.03 -5.97 4.71
C THR A 604 12.17 -6.31 3.50
N THR A 605 12.71 -6.04 2.31
CA THR A 605 12.08 -6.35 1.02
C THR A 605 13.14 -6.89 0.05
N ASN A 606 12.71 -7.62 -0.94
CA ASN A 606 13.53 -8.13 -2.05
C ASN A 606 14.81 -8.89 -1.61
N PRO A 607 14.68 -9.96 -0.79
CA PRO A 607 13.49 -10.58 -0.21
C PRO A 607 13.16 -10.12 1.23
N ASN A 608 11.92 -10.38 1.71
CA ASN A 608 11.57 -10.16 3.12
C ASN A 608 12.08 -11.30 4.01
N LEU A 609 13.26 -11.13 4.63
CA LEU A 609 13.86 -12.12 5.51
C LEU A 609 13.31 -12.09 6.95
N GLN A 610 12.65 -10.99 7.36
CA GLN A 610 12.08 -10.86 8.72
C GLN A 610 10.82 -11.73 8.92
N SER A 611 10.20 -12.18 7.84
CA SER A 611 8.99 -13.00 7.90
C SER A 611 9.25 -14.52 7.88
N ILE A 612 10.50 -14.96 7.87
CA ILE A 612 10.88 -16.39 8.00
C ILE A 612 10.45 -16.89 9.39
N PRO A 613 9.64 -17.95 9.50
CA PRO A 613 9.14 -18.42 10.79
C PRO A 613 10.24 -18.76 11.79
N VAL A 614 10.07 -18.32 13.05
CA VAL A 614 11.06 -18.53 14.12
C VAL A 614 10.76 -19.79 14.94
N ARG A 615 9.47 -20.11 15.17
CA ARG A 615 9.02 -21.06 16.19
C ARG A 615 8.65 -22.44 15.63
N THR A 616 8.57 -22.60 14.31
CA THR A 616 8.25 -23.89 13.70
C THR A 616 9.50 -24.68 13.38
N GLU A 617 9.43 -26.02 13.46
CA GLU A 617 10.53 -26.91 13.07
C GLU A 617 11.00 -26.62 11.63
N LEU A 618 10.04 -26.36 10.73
CA LEU A 618 10.33 -26.02 9.35
C LEU A 618 11.05 -24.68 9.21
N GLY A 619 10.67 -23.69 10.01
CA GLY A 619 11.37 -22.41 10.09
C GLY A 619 12.81 -22.57 10.54
N GLY A 620 13.08 -23.43 11.54
CA GLY A 620 14.42 -23.80 11.95
C GLY A 620 15.24 -24.45 10.83
N ARG A 621 14.63 -25.36 10.05
CA ARG A 621 15.26 -25.97 8.88
C ARG A 621 15.61 -24.92 7.82
N ILE A 622 14.70 -23.99 7.50
CA ILE A 622 14.98 -22.91 6.56
C ILE A 622 16.14 -22.05 7.06
N ARG A 623 16.16 -21.68 8.35
CA ARG A 623 17.25 -20.91 8.97
C ARG A 623 18.58 -21.66 8.95
N SER A 624 18.58 -22.99 9.01
CA SER A 624 19.80 -23.77 8.90
C SER A 624 20.47 -23.71 7.51
N ALA A 625 19.77 -23.26 6.49
CA ALA A 625 20.35 -23.02 5.17
C ALA A 625 21.07 -21.65 5.04
N PHE A 626 20.91 -20.76 6.03
CA PHE A 626 21.69 -19.53 6.12
C PHE A 626 22.98 -19.83 6.89
N VAL A 627 24.11 -19.71 6.23
CA VAL A 627 25.41 -20.23 6.70
C VAL A 627 26.47 -19.14 6.79
N ALA A 628 27.44 -19.30 7.66
CA ALA A 628 28.61 -18.46 7.71
C ALA A 628 29.53 -18.69 6.48
N ALA A 629 30.32 -17.69 6.08
CA ALA A 629 31.39 -17.87 5.12
C ALA A 629 32.54 -18.71 5.72
N GLU A 630 33.41 -19.25 4.88
CA GLU A 630 34.57 -20.04 5.32
C GLU A 630 35.49 -19.20 6.23
N GLY A 631 35.86 -19.73 7.37
CA GLY A 631 36.70 -19.06 8.39
C GLY A 631 35.94 -18.08 9.27
N THR A 632 34.61 -18.04 9.17
CA THR A 632 33.73 -17.19 9.98
C THR A 632 32.66 -18.01 10.70
N ARG A 633 31.98 -17.41 11.67
CA ARG A 633 30.81 -17.92 12.37
C ARG A 633 29.67 -16.91 12.31
N LEU A 634 28.43 -17.39 12.42
CA LEU A 634 27.28 -16.52 12.68
C LEU A 634 27.14 -16.29 14.18
N LEU A 635 27.02 -15.05 14.60
CA LEU A 635 26.70 -14.62 15.96
C LEU A 635 25.29 -14.04 15.94
N SER A 636 24.36 -14.69 16.66
CA SER A 636 23.01 -14.19 16.92
C SER A 636 22.98 -13.54 18.30
N ALA A 637 22.45 -12.33 18.41
CA ALA A 637 22.23 -11.64 19.67
C ALA A 637 20.79 -11.10 19.71
N ASP A 638 20.00 -11.58 20.68
CA ASP A 638 18.56 -11.32 20.79
C ASP A 638 18.24 -10.66 22.14
N TYR A 639 17.42 -9.60 22.12
CA TYR A 639 16.93 -9.00 23.36
C TYR A 639 15.94 -9.92 24.07
N SER A 640 16.22 -10.25 25.32
CA SER A 640 15.32 -11.04 26.15
C SER A 640 14.17 -10.17 26.67
N GLN A 641 12.96 -10.34 26.09
CA GLN A 641 11.70 -9.73 26.54
C GLN A 641 11.75 -8.19 26.61
N VAL A 642 12.35 -7.53 25.64
CA VAL A 642 12.60 -6.07 25.63
C VAL A 642 11.33 -5.26 25.88
N GLU A 643 10.20 -5.59 25.24
CA GLU A 643 8.95 -4.84 25.39
C GLU A 643 8.37 -4.93 26.81
N LEU A 644 8.52 -6.08 27.50
CA LEU A 644 8.09 -6.23 28.88
C LEU A 644 9.02 -5.49 29.86
N ARG A 645 10.31 -5.39 29.55
CA ARG A 645 11.26 -4.57 30.32
C ARG A 645 10.96 -3.08 30.16
N ILE A 646 10.61 -2.64 28.94
CA ILE A 646 10.15 -1.28 28.69
C ILE A 646 8.85 -1.02 29.45
N LEU A 647 7.87 -1.94 29.42
CA LEU A 647 6.63 -1.83 30.19
C LEU A 647 6.90 -1.69 31.69
N ALA A 648 7.78 -2.52 32.25
CA ALA A 648 8.17 -2.46 33.67
C ALA A 648 8.84 -1.12 34.02
N HIS A 649 9.70 -0.61 33.14
CA HIS A 649 10.36 0.69 33.31
C HIS A 649 9.36 1.85 33.32
N VAL A 650 8.53 1.95 32.27
CA VAL A 650 7.61 3.09 32.06
C VAL A 650 6.47 3.09 33.07
N SER A 651 5.94 1.91 33.45
CA SER A 651 4.88 1.79 34.45
C SER A 651 5.41 1.90 35.89
N GLY A 652 6.66 1.48 36.10
CA GLY A 652 7.21 1.34 37.45
C GLY A 652 6.49 0.26 38.26
N GLU A 653 5.89 -0.76 37.60
CA GLU A 653 5.13 -1.83 38.27
C GLU A 653 6.06 -2.73 39.10
N PRO A 654 5.88 -2.78 40.45
CA PRO A 654 6.78 -3.54 41.32
C PRO A 654 6.84 -5.02 40.97
N VAL A 655 5.68 -5.64 40.68
CA VAL A 655 5.60 -7.07 40.33
C VAL A 655 6.51 -7.40 39.14
N LEU A 656 6.50 -6.58 38.11
CA LEU A 656 7.34 -6.79 36.93
C LEU A 656 8.81 -6.50 37.22
N ARG A 657 9.13 -5.40 37.93
CA ARG A 657 10.50 -5.02 38.26
C ARG A 657 11.15 -6.05 39.16
N ASP A 658 10.46 -6.50 40.21
CA ASP A 658 10.95 -7.47 41.17
C ASP A 658 11.19 -8.85 40.52
N ALA A 659 10.29 -9.28 39.62
CA ALA A 659 10.47 -10.54 38.90
C ALA A 659 11.73 -10.50 38.00
N PHE A 660 11.94 -9.43 37.27
CA PHE A 660 13.15 -9.25 36.47
C PHE A 660 14.42 -9.13 37.32
N ALA A 661 14.37 -8.41 38.44
CA ALA A 661 15.51 -8.27 39.35
C ALA A 661 15.94 -9.60 39.96
N ARG A 662 14.98 -10.50 40.22
CA ARG A 662 15.25 -11.86 40.74
C ARG A 662 15.58 -12.90 39.66
N GLY A 663 15.52 -12.50 38.35
CA GLY A 663 15.71 -13.44 37.24
C GLY A 663 14.62 -14.50 37.14
N GLU A 664 13.41 -14.21 37.65
CA GLU A 664 12.27 -15.11 37.58
C GLU A 664 11.62 -15.11 36.19
N ASP A 665 10.92 -16.20 35.85
CA ASP A 665 10.06 -16.23 34.67
C ASP A 665 8.91 -15.22 34.81
N ILE A 666 8.95 -14.12 34.05
CA ILE A 666 7.97 -13.04 34.12
C ILE A 666 6.55 -13.53 33.88
N HIS A 667 6.35 -14.53 33.03
CA HIS A 667 5.04 -15.10 32.74
C HIS A 667 4.53 -15.95 33.91
N ALA A 668 5.40 -16.69 34.55
CA ALA A 668 5.05 -17.43 35.77
C ALA A 668 4.79 -16.49 36.95
N ALA A 669 5.62 -15.44 37.11
CA ALA A 669 5.40 -14.42 38.15
C ALA A 669 4.05 -13.73 37.97
N THR A 670 3.71 -13.33 36.74
CA THR A 670 2.41 -12.70 36.43
C THR A 670 1.26 -13.68 36.64
N ALA A 671 1.38 -14.92 36.14
CA ALA A 671 0.38 -15.97 36.35
C ALA A 671 0.08 -16.20 37.83
N SER A 672 1.10 -16.26 38.66
CA SER A 672 0.99 -16.42 40.12
C SER A 672 0.15 -15.29 40.73
N GLN A 673 0.38 -14.05 40.31
CA GLN A 673 -0.36 -12.91 40.81
C GLN A 673 -1.82 -12.90 40.31
N VAL A 674 -2.03 -13.21 39.04
CA VAL A 674 -3.37 -13.16 38.41
C VAL A 674 -4.27 -14.28 38.93
N PHE A 675 -3.76 -15.50 38.98
CA PHE A 675 -4.52 -16.68 39.43
C PHE A 675 -4.47 -16.90 40.96
N GLY A 676 -3.61 -16.18 41.68
CA GLY A 676 -3.47 -16.36 43.14
C GLY A 676 -2.87 -17.71 43.54
N ILE A 677 -2.04 -18.34 42.67
CA ILE A 677 -1.45 -19.65 42.82
C ILE A 677 0.07 -19.50 42.95
N PRO A 678 0.73 -20.16 43.87
CA PRO A 678 2.20 -20.15 43.94
C PRO A 678 2.86 -20.59 42.61
N GLN A 679 3.97 -19.96 42.21
CA GLN A 679 4.65 -20.26 40.95
C GLN A 679 4.95 -21.74 40.72
N ALA A 680 5.31 -22.47 41.82
CA ALA A 680 5.62 -23.89 41.77
C ALA A 680 4.42 -24.81 41.49
N GLU A 681 3.19 -24.30 41.66
CA GLU A 681 1.93 -25.01 41.47
C GLU A 681 1.23 -24.65 40.16
N LEU A 682 1.78 -23.71 39.40
CA LEU A 682 1.22 -23.27 38.14
C LEU A 682 1.27 -24.37 37.08
N SER A 683 0.13 -24.61 36.44
CA SER A 683 0.08 -25.44 35.24
C SER A 683 0.71 -24.71 34.04
N ARG A 684 1.21 -25.49 33.07
CA ARG A 684 1.75 -24.96 31.81
C ARG A 684 0.69 -24.09 31.09
N GLY A 685 -0.57 -24.51 31.09
CA GLY A 685 -1.66 -23.75 30.46
C GLY A 685 -1.86 -22.36 31.10
N GLN A 686 -1.82 -22.26 32.44
CA GLN A 686 -1.94 -20.99 33.16
C GLN A 686 -0.76 -20.05 32.85
N ARG A 687 0.46 -20.60 32.78
CA ARG A 687 1.63 -19.81 32.35
C ARG A 687 1.52 -19.32 30.91
N ASP A 688 1.05 -20.18 30.00
CA ASP A 688 0.89 -19.81 28.59
C ASP A 688 -0.26 -18.79 28.42
N THR A 689 -1.34 -18.89 29.19
CA THR A 689 -2.39 -17.88 29.28
C THR A 689 -1.81 -16.54 29.73
N ALA A 690 -1.05 -16.52 30.83
CA ALA A 690 -0.40 -15.29 31.30
C ALA A 690 0.58 -14.72 30.28
N LYS A 691 1.29 -15.56 29.54
CA LYS A 691 2.15 -15.11 28.43
C LYS A 691 1.35 -14.41 27.34
N MET A 692 0.21 -14.98 26.94
CA MET A 692 -0.67 -14.34 25.94
C MET A 692 -1.24 -13.02 26.43
N VAL A 693 -1.64 -12.95 27.70
CA VAL A 693 -2.18 -11.72 28.30
C VAL A 693 -1.08 -10.68 28.47
N ASN A 694 0.15 -11.06 28.91
CA ASN A 694 1.28 -10.14 29.04
C ASN A 694 1.60 -9.45 27.72
N PHE A 695 1.77 -10.22 26.63
CA PHE A 695 1.97 -9.64 25.31
C PHE A 695 0.72 -8.94 24.78
N GLY A 696 -0.46 -9.51 25.04
CA GLY A 696 -1.72 -8.91 24.68
C GLY A 696 -1.89 -7.50 25.23
N ILE A 697 -1.53 -7.25 26.48
CA ILE A 697 -1.62 -5.93 27.12
C ILE A 697 -0.59 -4.97 26.52
N VAL A 698 0.63 -5.41 26.25
CA VAL A 698 1.63 -4.62 25.53
C VAL A 698 1.10 -4.18 24.16
N TYR A 699 0.37 -5.07 23.47
CA TYR A 699 -0.20 -4.80 22.15
C TYR A 699 -1.63 -4.23 22.18
N GLY A 700 -2.17 -3.94 23.37
CA GLY A 700 -3.52 -3.39 23.50
C GLY A 700 -4.62 -4.37 23.07
N ILE A 701 -4.51 -5.66 23.42
CA ILE A 701 -5.46 -6.70 23.02
C ILE A 701 -6.87 -6.37 23.54
N SER A 702 -7.88 -6.57 22.68
CA SER A 702 -9.28 -6.51 23.08
C SER A 702 -9.76 -7.85 23.66
N SER A 703 -10.87 -7.83 24.44
CA SER A 703 -11.52 -9.07 24.88
C SER A 703 -11.91 -9.99 23.73
N PHE A 704 -12.24 -9.43 22.57
CA PHE A 704 -12.48 -10.21 21.36
C PHE A 704 -11.19 -10.92 20.86
N GLY A 705 -10.08 -10.22 20.75
CA GLY A 705 -8.82 -10.83 20.31
C GLY A 705 -8.29 -11.88 21.30
N LEU A 706 -8.44 -11.64 22.61
CA LEU A 706 -8.04 -12.60 23.63
C LEU A 706 -8.96 -13.84 23.64
N SER A 707 -10.29 -13.65 23.49
CA SER A 707 -11.28 -14.72 23.35
C SER A 707 -10.95 -15.66 22.18
N GLU A 708 -10.60 -15.11 21.02
CA GLU A 708 -10.20 -15.88 19.84
C GLU A 708 -8.87 -16.67 20.06
N ASN A 709 -7.90 -16.04 20.69
CA ASN A 709 -6.59 -16.67 20.92
C ASN A 709 -6.62 -17.80 21.96
N LEU A 710 -7.48 -17.66 22.98
CA LEU A 710 -7.61 -18.65 24.06
C LEU A 710 -8.74 -19.65 23.82
N ALA A 711 -9.57 -19.44 22.77
CA ALA A 711 -10.81 -20.19 22.53
C ALA A 711 -11.76 -20.21 23.75
N ILE A 712 -11.92 -19.06 24.42
CA ILE A 712 -12.81 -18.88 25.58
C ILE A 712 -13.93 -17.87 25.25
N PRO A 713 -15.05 -17.85 26.01
CA PRO A 713 -16.09 -16.83 25.86
C PRO A 713 -15.52 -15.39 26.01
N ARG A 714 -16.12 -14.44 25.32
CA ARG A 714 -15.65 -13.03 25.34
C ARG A 714 -15.75 -12.41 26.73
N GLU A 715 -16.79 -12.77 27.49
CA GLU A 715 -17.00 -12.34 28.87
C GLU A 715 -15.87 -12.81 29.76
N GLU A 716 -15.46 -14.07 29.65
CA GLU A 716 -14.35 -14.64 30.40
C GLU A 716 -13.01 -13.99 30.01
N ALA A 717 -12.80 -13.71 28.72
CA ALA A 717 -11.64 -12.97 28.24
C ALA A 717 -11.58 -11.55 28.83
N GLN A 718 -12.75 -10.88 28.98
CA GLN A 718 -12.82 -9.56 29.58
C GLN A 718 -12.52 -9.62 31.09
N GLU A 719 -13.09 -10.58 31.82
CA GLU A 719 -12.80 -10.79 33.25
C GLU A 719 -11.32 -11.07 33.50
N LEU A 720 -10.68 -11.83 32.60
CA LEU A 720 -9.25 -12.12 32.68
C LEU A 720 -8.39 -10.85 32.51
N ILE A 721 -8.74 -9.99 31.52
CA ILE A 721 -8.06 -8.69 31.31
C ILE A 721 -8.26 -7.78 32.54
N ASP A 722 -9.48 -7.69 33.05
CA ASP A 722 -9.82 -6.83 34.20
C ASP A 722 -9.10 -7.30 35.47
N THR A 723 -9.07 -8.62 35.71
CA THR A 723 -8.33 -9.23 36.82
C THR A 723 -6.85 -8.95 36.70
N TYR A 724 -6.28 -9.11 35.49
CA TYR A 724 -4.87 -8.85 35.24
C TYR A 724 -4.51 -7.39 35.54
N LEU A 725 -5.28 -6.44 35.01
CA LEU A 725 -5.06 -5.00 35.20
C LEU A 725 -5.27 -4.59 36.66
N ALA A 726 -6.21 -5.20 37.37
CA ALA A 726 -6.42 -4.96 38.78
C ALA A 726 -5.22 -5.42 39.64
N ARG A 727 -4.49 -6.47 39.20
CA ARG A 727 -3.28 -6.97 39.88
C ARG A 727 -2.02 -6.19 39.52
N LEU A 728 -2.05 -5.41 38.43
CA LEU A 728 -0.95 -4.57 37.96
C LEU A 728 -1.41 -3.10 37.84
N PRO A 729 -1.72 -2.43 38.98
CA PRO A 729 -2.38 -1.13 38.97
C PRO A 729 -1.57 -0.02 38.28
N ARG A 730 -0.25 -0.07 38.35
CA ARG A 730 0.60 0.93 37.67
C ARG A 730 0.62 0.75 36.15
N VAL A 731 0.48 -0.49 35.67
CA VAL A 731 0.30 -0.75 34.24
C VAL A 731 -1.04 -0.17 33.76
N GLN A 732 -2.13 -0.40 34.53
CA GLN A 732 -3.44 0.18 34.22
C GLN A 732 -3.40 1.72 34.19
N GLU A 733 -2.73 2.34 35.15
CA GLU A 733 -2.56 3.80 35.20
C GLU A 733 -1.75 4.31 34.00
N LEU A 734 -0.65 3.61 33.64
CA LEU A 734 0.13 3.94 32.44
C LEU A 734 -0.74 3.94 31.17
N ILE A 735 -1.54 2.88 30.94
CA ILE A 735 -2.41 2.78 29.77
C ILE A 735 -3.37 3.96 29.72
N LYS A 736 -4.08 4.25 30.85
CA LYS A 736 -5.03 5.36 30.92
C LYS A 736 -4.37 6.71 30.68
N ARG A 737 -3.20 6.94 31.29
CA ARG A 737 -2.43 8.17 31.14
C ARG A 737 -1.94 8.34 29.69
N THR A 738 -1.40 7.28 29.07
CA THR A 738 -0.91 7.33 27.68
C THR A 738 -2.03 7.67 26.71
N ILE A 739 -3.20 7.03 26.85
CA ILE A 739 -4.37 7.31 26.02
C ILE A 739 -4.87 8.75 26.22
N ALA A 740 -4.99 9.19 27.48
CA ALA A 740 -5.44 10.55 27.78
C ALA A 740 -4.49 11.62 27.24
N GLN A 741 -3.17 11.40 27.39
CA GLN A 741 -2.14 12.29 26.86
C GLN A 741 -2.18 12.32 25.32
N ALA A 742 -2.26 11.16 24.68
CA ALA A 742 -2.35 11.06 23.23
C ALA A 742 -3.60 11.72 22.66
N ALA A 743 -4.74 11.62 23.38
CA ALA A 743 -5.97 12.30 22.97
C ALA A 743 -5.87 13.83 23.08
N ALA A 744 -5.16 14.34 24.09
CA ALA A 744 -4.93 15.76 24.30
C ALA A 744 -3.92 16.33 23.28
N ASP A 745 -2.77 15.69 23.12
CA ASP A 745 -1.66 16.18 22.30
C ASP A 745 -1.85 15.84 20.82
N GLY A 746 -2.59 14.77 20.49
CA GLY A 746 -2.77 14.25 19.13
C GLY A 746 -1.68 13.28 18.68
N TYR A 747 -0.71 13.00 19.53
CA TYR A 747 0.41 12.09 19.24
C TYR A 747 0.90 11.38 20.51
N VAL A 748 1.75 10.36 20.32
CA VAL A 748 2.53 9.72 21.38
C VAL A 748 4.02 9.80 21.06
N THR A 749 4.86 9.64 22.09
CA THR A 749 6.32 9.61 21.95
C THR A 749 6.91 8.34 22.54
N THR A 750 7.99 7.84 21.93
CA THR A 750 8.87 6.83 22.53
C THR A 750 9.75 7.46 23.62
N LEU A 751 10.48 6.64 24.37
CA LEU A 751 11.46 7.11 25.36
C LEU A 751 12.62 7.92 24.73
N LEU A 752 12.89 7.71 23.44
CA LEU A 752 13.94 8.42 22.70
C LEU A 752 13.42 9.62 21.91
N GLY A 753 12.11 9.94 22.02
CA GLY A 753 11.52 11.14 21.42
C GLY A 753 10.95 10.95 20.00
N ARG A 754 10.82 9.72 19.50
CA ARG A 754 10.11 9.47 18.25
C ARG A 754 8.63 9.81 18.44
N ARG A 755 8.09 10.67 17.60
CA ARG A 755 6.68 11.03 17.60
C ARG A 755 5.89 10.17 16.60
N ARG A 756 4.67 9.83 17.03
CA ARG A 756 3.66 9.25 16.13
C ARG A 756 2.32 9.93 16.35
N PRO A 757 1.77 10.61 15.35
CA PRO A 757 0.40 11.13 15.38
C PRO A 757 -0.61 9.97 15.50
N ILE A 758 -1.67 10.16 16.31
CA ILE A 758 -2.76 9.18 16.49
C ILE A 758 -4.11 9.87 16.24
N PRO A 759 -4.41 10.19 14.97
CA PRO A 759 -5.67 10.86 14.63
C PRO A 759 -6.91 10.02 14.96
N GLU A 760 -6.77 8.68 15.03
CA GLU A 760 -7.84 7.74 15.35
C GLU A 760 -8.46 7.98 16.73
N LEU A 761 -7.74 8.55 17.69
CA LEU A 761 -8.28 8.88 19.03
C LEU A 761 -9.36 9.97 18.98
N ARG A 762 -9.36 10.79 17.96
CA ARG A 762 -10.35 11.84 17.73
C ARG A 762 -11.56 11.37 16.91
N ALA A 763 -11.53 10.11 16.44
CA ALA A 763 -12.61 9.56 15.64
C ALA A 763 -13.89 9.40 16.48
N SER A 764 -15.03 9.71 15.89
CA SER A 764 -16.36 9.49 16.47
C SER A 764 -16.71 8.00 16.53
N ASN A 765 -16.25 7.22 15.53
CA ASN A 765 -16.43 5.78 15.48
C ASN A 765 -15.67 5.10 16.62
N ARG A 766 -16.39 4.34 17.45
CA ARG A 766 -15.84 3.61 18.60
C ARG A 766 -14.76 2.61 18.21
N GLN A 767 -14.90 1.93 17.06
CA GLN A 767 -13.90 0.95 16.61
C GLN A 767 -12.60 1.65 16.21
N THR A 768 -12.67 2.74 15.44
CA THR A 768 -11.51 3.56 15.06
C THR A 768 -10.85 4.17 16.28
N ARG A 769 -11.62 4.71 17.23
CA ARG A 769 -11.06 5.24 18.47
C ARG A 769 -10.37 4.15 19.29
N SER A 770 -10.99 2.96 19.43
CA SER A 770 -10.36 1.83 20.11
C SER A 770 -9.10 1.33 19.39
N LEU A 771 -9.03 1.47 18.07
CA LEU A 771 -7.78 1.26 17.32
C LEU A 771 -6.74 2.31 17.73
N GLY A 772 -7.09 3.59 17.80
CA GLY A 772 -6.21 4.67 18.25
C GLY A 772 -5.67 4.44 19.66
N GLU A 773 -6.51 3.96 20.61
CA GLU A 773 -6.08 3.61 21.97
C GLU A 773 -4.98 2.52 21.96
N ARG A 774 -5.16 1.49 21.13
CA ARG A 774 -4.16 0.43 20.95
C ARG A 774 -2.88 0.95 20.30
N LEU A 775 -3.00 1.75 19.24
CA LEU A 775 -1.84 2.34 18.56
C LEU A 775 -1.03 3.23 19.49
N ALA A 776 -1.69 4.00 20.37
CA ALA A 776 -1.03 4.85 21.34
C ALA A 776 -0.15 4.05 22.32
N VAL A 777 -0.69 3.01 22.93
CA VAL A 777 0.04 2.16 23.88
C VAL A 777 1.15 1.37 23.19
N ASN A 778 0.84 0.76 22.02
CA ASN A 778 1.80 -0.01 21.24
C ASN A 778 3.01 0.81 20.81
N THR A 779 2.79 2.06 20.38
CA THR A 779 3.87 2.92 19.91
C THR A 779 4.90 3.19 20.99
N VAL A 780 4.46 3.41 22.23
CA VAL A 780 5.38 3.61 23.35
C VAL A 780 6.29 2.39 23.56
N MET A 781 5.72 1.17 23.50
CA MET A 781 6.46 -0.05 23.72
C MET A 781 7.30 -0.47 22.51
N GLN A 782 6.65 -0.73 21.39
CA GLN A 782 7.31 -1.20 20.16
C GLN A 782 8.25 -0.17 19.55
N GLY A 783 7.84 1.11 19.57
CA GLY A 783 8.67 2.19 19.05
C GLY A 783 9.94 2.37 19.90
N THR A 784 9.81 2.30 21.23
CA THR A 784 11.00 2.35 22.10
C THR A 784 11.91 1.15 21.88
N ALA A 785 11.37 -0.07 21.71
CA ALA A 785 12.17 -1.26 21.37
C ALA A 785 12.91 -1.09 20.04
N ALA A 786 12.23 -0.54 19.03
CA ALA A 786 12.83 -0.23 17.72
C ALA A 786 13.94 0.82 17.82
N ASP A 787 13.75 1.86 18.62
CA ASP A 787 14.79 2.87 18.84
C ASP A 787 16.00 2.28 19.59
N VAL A 788 15.77 1.45 20.61
CA VAL A 788 16.84 0.80 21.40
C VAL A 788 17.71 -0.09 20.52
N ILE A 789 17.12 -0.93 19.64
CA ILE A 789 17.92 -1.80 18.77
C ILE A 789 18.69 -0.99 17.73
N LYS A 790 18.13 0.12 17.22
CA LYS A 790 18.82 1.03 16.30
C LYS A 790 20.05 1.68 16.97
N VAL A 791 19.91 2.12 18.23
CA VAL A 791 21.04 2.63 19.01
C VAL A 791 22.13 1.57 19.15
N ALA A 792 21.75 0.32 19.48
CA ALA A 792 22.69 -0.78 19.55
C ALA A 792 23.41 -1.02 18.21
N MET A 793 22.68 -1.04 17.10
CA MET A 793 23.25 -1.23 15.76
C MET A 793 24.30 -0.16 15.43
N VAL A 794 23.99 1.11 15.67
CA VAL A 794 24.91 2.23 15.42
C VAL A 794 26.18 2.06 16.28
N ARG A 795 26.04 1.83 17.60
CA ARG A 795 27.19 1.69 18.51
C ARG A 795 28.05 0.47 18.20
N ILE A 796 27.43 -0.67 17.90
CA ILE A 796 28.16 -1.89 17.49
C ILE A 796 28.96 -1.60 16.23
N HIS A 797 28.38 -1.03 15.23
CA HIS A 797 29.03 -0.73 13.96
C HIS A 797 30.20 0.25 14.12
N GLU A 798 29.99 1.34 14.86
CA GLU A 798 31.05 2.33 15.16
C GLU A 798 32.21 1.69 15.92
N ARG A 799 31.90 0.85 16.93
CA ARG A 799 32.93 0.19 17.74
C ARG A 799 33.71 -0.86 16.97
N LEU A 800 33.04 -1.67 16.12
CA LEU A 800 33.71 -2.61 15.22
C LEU A 800 34.70 -1.90 14.29
N ARG A 801 34.30 -0.76 13.72
CA ARG A 801 35.17 0.05 12.85
C ARG A 801 36.33 0.67 13.65
N ALA A 802 36.05 1.25 14.81
CA ALA A 802 37.07 1.88 15.66
C ALA A 802 38.14 0.89 16.16
N GLU A 803 37.73 -0.35 16.46
CA GLU A 803 38.65 -1.42 16.89
C GLU A 803 39.29 -2.18 15.70
N GLY A 804 38.97 -1.83 14.47
CA GLY A 804 39.48 -2.49 13.25
C GLY A 804 39.08 -3.96 13.15
N ARG A 805 37.88 -4.34 13.65
CA ARG A 805 37.35 -5.69 13.59
C ARG A 805 36.85 -6.00 12.17
N ALA A 806 37.04 -7.25 11.75
CA ALA A 806 36.52 -7.73 10.47
C ALA A 806 35.07 -8.29 10.57
N ALA A 807 34.53 -8.37 11.77
CA ALA A 807 33.12 -8.73 11.99
C ALA A 807 32.18 -7.67 11.39
N ARG A 808 31.02 -8.11 10.89
CA ARG A 808 30.03 -7.23 10.26
C ARG A 808 28.60 -7.64 10.60
N LEU A 809 27.73 -6.66 10.78
CA LEU A 809 26.29 -6.87 10.85
C LEU A 809 25.79 -7.34 9.46
N VAL A 810 24.93 -8.35 9.41
CA VAL A 810 24.40 -8.90 8.15
C VAL A 810 22.88 -8.88 8.10
N LEU A 811 22.20 -8.98 9.25
CA LEU A 811 20.74 -8.99 9.28
C LEU A 811 20.21 -8.48 10.63
N GLN A 812 19.04 -7.85 10.60
CA GLN A 812 18.24 -7.52 11.79
C GLN A 812 16.84 -8.11 11.61
N VAL A 813 16.39 -8.93 12.56
CA VAL A 813 15.09 -9.62 12.53
C VAL A 813 14.41 -9.49 13.89
N HIS A 814 13.30 -8.75 13.94
CA HIS A 814 12.58 -8.43 15.17
C HIS A 814 13.51 -7.76 16.21
N ASP A 815 13.83 -8.44 17.29
CA ASP A 815 14.68 -7.95 18.38
C ASP A 815 16.09 -8.59 18.34
N GLU A 816 16.43 -9.29 17.24
CA GLU A 816 17.65 -10.04 16.99
C GLU A 816 18.58 -9.31 16.01
N LEU A 817 19.88 -9.29 16.31
CA LEU A 817 20.96 -8.88 15.41
C LEU A 817 21.77 -10.12 15.03
N LEU A 818 22.03 -10.28 13.73
CA LEU A 818 22.87 -11.34 13.20
C LEU A 818 24.15 -10.73 12.63
N LEU A 819 25.29 -11.24 13.06
CA LEU A 819 26.60 -10.82 12.60
C LEU A 819 27.36 -12.01 12.00
N GLU A 820 28.17 -11.73 10.99
CA GLU A 820 29.19 -12.65 10.50
C GLU A 820 30.54 -12.26 11.11
N VAL A 821 31.20 -13.18 11.82
CA VAL A 821 32.34 -12.90 12.68
C VAL A 821 33.48 -13.87 12.35
N PRO A 822 34.73 -13.40 12.09
CA PRO A 822 35.88 -14.29 11.99
C PRO A 822 36.02 -15.16 13.24
N GLU A 823 36.36 -16.44 13.08
CA GLU A 823 36.46 -17.39 14.22
C GLU A 823 37.36 -16.86 15.35
N VAL A 824 38.44 -16.20 14.99
CA VAL A 824 39.42 -15.67 15.98
C VAL A 824 38.90 -14.46 16.75
N GLU A 825 37.88 -13.77 16.27
CA GLU A 825 37.27 -12.60 16.92
C GLU A 825 35.99 -12.94 17.71
N THR A 826 35.46 -14.15 17.57
CA THR A 826 34.11 -14.52 18.02
C THR A 826 33.85 -14.17 19.49
N SER A 827 34.77 -14.49 20.40
CA SER A 827 34.57 -14.20 21.82
C SER A 827 34.56 -12.69 22.11
N ALA A 828 35.52 -11.96 21.53
CA ALA A 828 35.62 -10.51 21.74
C ALA A 828 34.42 -9.74 21.15
N VAL A 829 33.99 -10.14 19.94
CA VAL A 829 32.83 -9.52 19.26
C VAL A 829 31.53 -9.86 19.99
N ARG A 830 31.34 -11.10 20.46
CA ARG A 830 30.18 -11.48 21.28
C ARG A 830 30.06 -10.63 22.54
N ASP A 831 31.17 -10.43 23.25
CA ASP A 831 31.18 -9.62 24.47
C ASP A 831 30.93 -8.14 24.17
N LEU A 832 31.49 -7.59 23.07
CA LEU A 832 31.26 -6.26 22.57
C LEU A 832 29.76 -6.05 22.23
N VAL A 833 29.18 -6.93 21.42
CA VAL A 833 27.78 -6.87 21.01
C VAL A 833 26.85 -6.88 22.20
N ARG A 834 27.12 -7.79 23.16
CA ARG A 834 26.32 -7.87 24.38
C ARG A 834 26.43 -6.60 25.22
N GLU A 835 27.63 -6.02 25.37
CA GLU A 835 27.86 -4.77 26.11
C GLU A 835 27.06 -3.62 25.47
N GLU A 836 27.18 -3.42 24.15
CA GLU A 836 26.49 -2.33 23.45
C GLU A 836 24.97 -2.50 23.42
N MET A 837 24.47 -3.72 23.25
CA MET A 837 23.04 -3.98 23.30
C MET A 837 22.47 -3.74 24.70
N VAL A 838 23.12 -4.22 25.77
CA VAL A 838 22.67 -3.99 27.15
C VAL A 838 22.78 -2.53 27.52
N GLY A 839 23.82 -1.84 27.05
CA GLY A 839 24.08 -0.43 27.31
C GLY A 839 23.30 0.53 26.40
N ALA A 840 22.53 0.06 25.44
CA ALA A 840 21.86 0.90 24.43
C ALA A 840 20.92 1.94 25.05
N TYR A 841 20.21 1.57 26.10
CA TYR A 841 19.36 2.50 26.86
C TYR A 841 19.32 2.12 28.35
N PRO A 842 19.36 3.09 29.30
CA PRO A 842 19.37 2.82 30.74
C PRO A 842 17.96 2.48 31.25
N LEU A 843 17.50 1.27 31.00
CA LEU A 843 16.23 0.78 31.55
C LEU A 843 16.39 0.27 33.01
N ASP A 844 15.29 0.33 33.75
CA ASP A 844 15.11 -0.35 35.03
C ASP A 844 13.78 -1.13 34.99
N PRO A 845 13.79 -2.47 34.84
CA PRO A 845 14.96 -3.40 34.87
C PRO A 845 15.87 -3.26 33.63
N ALA A 846 17.16 -3.54 33.83
CA ALA A 846 18.15 -3.42 32.75
C ALA A 846 17.84 -4.33 31.57
N LEU A 847 18.26 -3.94 30.37
CA LEU A 847 18.19 -4.78 29.17
C LEU A 847 18.99 -6.09 29.40
N ALA A 848 18.49 -7.17 28.80
CA ALA A 848 19.20 -8.47 28.84
C ALA A 848 19.28 -9.03 27.41
N VAL A 849 20.41 -9.66 27.10
CA VAL A 849 20.72 -10.14 25.74
C VAL A 849 21.20 -11.60 25.84
N GLU A 850 20.59 -12.44 25.04
CA GLU A 850 21.03 -13.81 24.78
C GLU A 850 21.86 -13.78 23.50
N ALA A 851 23.06 -14.35 23.53
CA ALA A 851 23.98 -14.37 22.41
C ALA A 851 24.57 -15.77 22.21
N GLY A 852 24.33 -16.34 21.04
CA GLY A 852 24.83 -17.65 20.62
C GLY A 852 25.68 -17.57 19.36
N VAL A 853 26.47 -18.57 19.08
CA VAL A 853 27.40 -18.66 17.96
C VAL A 853 27.26 -20.02 17.26
N GLY A 854 27.17 -20.04 15.97
CA GLY A 854 27.02 -21.27 15.19
C GLY A 854 27.54 -21.16 13.75
N ASP A 855 27.53 -22.29 13.07
CA ASP A 855 27.86 -22.34 11.62
C ASP A 855 26.68 -21.88 10.76
N THR A 856 25.49 -22.04 11.29
CA THR A 856 24.23 -21.63 10.65
C THR A 856 23.46 -20.66 11.54
N TRP A 857 22.50 -19.97 10.98
CA TRP A 857 21.61 -19.09 11.76
C TRP A 857 20.79 -19.88 12.80
N ALA A 858 20.39 -21.12 12.48
CA ALA A 858 19.70 -21.99 13.45
C ALA A 858 20.60 -22.33 14.64
N ASP A 859 21.84 -22.79 14.37
CA ASP A 859 22.81 -23.17 15.42
C ASP A 859 23.22 -21.97 16.29
N ALA A 860 23.27 -20.79 15.75
CA ALA A 860 23.60 -19.57 16.48
C ALA A 860 22.49 -19.14 17.47
N LYS A 861 21.30 -19.71 17.38
CA LYS A 861 20.16 -19.39 18.26
C LYS A 861 19.95 -20.38 19.40
N ASP A 862 20.55 -21.60 19.30
CA ASP A 862 20.56 -22.63 20.33
C ASP A 862 21.73 -22.43 21.31
#